data_3e61cbf9f65f22f856a6eb27bf6bff2a
#
_entry.id   3e61cbf9f65f22f856a6eb27bf6bff2a
#
_cell.length_a   1.000
_cell.length_b   1.000
_cell.length_c   1.000
_cell.angle_alpha   90.00
_cell.angle_beta   90.00
_cell.angle_gamma   90.00
#
_symmetry.space_group_name_H-M   'P 1'
#
loop_
_entity.id
_entity.type
_entity.pdbx_description
1 polymer ?
#
loop_
_entity_poly.entity_id
_entity_poly.type
_entity_poly.pdbx_seq_one_letter_code
_entity_poly.pdbx_strand_id
1 'polypeptide(L)'
;KRERRRFTVSGYVTDAASAETLIGANILDSRYAVGTASNAYGFYTLTLPEGEVSLSSSYLGYTTRTDRFHLRADTTLNIALNTHNELQEVVVTSEKREAGINATNMGAHDIPMTQIRHTPSILGEADVLKTIQLMPGVQAGMEGFAGMYVRGGTPDQNLVMLDGIPVYNADHLLGIFSVFTPEAVKNVTLFKSSFPARYGGRLSSVVDVRTNDGDMHRYHGALSIGMLTDKFHIEGPLRKERTSFSLSMRVTPSILLPKGIKTTEEWGNGQETERYNYYFYDINAKVNHKFGDRDRLFLGFYRGKDHFRYDDEYEHQPASDITTYSKYTSQLRLNWGNLIGYARWNHVFNSRLFGNFTASYNQYRMSLNETSEDRTDYREQLHDYHRYRSEFRSGIRDWSLRADFDFTPSTRHRIRFGSEFIHHLFTPGVSTAHIGNVDDGSARQDTTYANNSNLPQRGMELSLYAEDSWEATDRLSLNLGARASLFRTQGKSYLSAQPRVSVRYDWSKGFATKASYSCMAQYVHLLSSTPFSMPTDLWVPITRNIRPMYANQYSAGAYYTGLPGWEFSLEGYYKQMRHILEYQDGVSFFGTSTHWEEKVEMGQGRSYGLELMAQRTVGNTTGWISYTLAKSERRFPDGSINHGQWFPHKYDRRHSINLCVNHRFSDRIDVGASWIFYTGGCLTIPERRTVIVKPDGSTEETDYISGRNNYRLPATHRLNIGVNFNKKTKHGMRTWNISLYNAYNAMNPNLVYTKRVDEVSEISVDENGHITQIVREPSKTVIKKRTILPCIPSVTYTYRF
;
A
#
# COMPACT_ATOMS: atom_id res chain seq x y z
N LYS A 1 -3.46 39.59 -39.42
CA LYS A 1 -4.63 38.71 -39.07
C LYS A 1 -5.20 39.23 -37.77
N ARG A 2 -6.49 39.72 -37.75
CA ARG A 2 -7.19 40.05 -36.52
C ARG A 2 -7.12 38.82 -35.59
N GLU A 3 -6.57 38.94 -34.38
CA GLU A 3 -6.68 37.87 -33.36
C GLU A 3 -8.18 37.62 -33.12
N ARG A 4 -8.62 36.39 -33.42
CA ARG A 4 -9.99 35.97 -33.11
C ARG A 4 -10.14 35.98 -31.58
N ARG A 5 -11.26 36.53 -31.11
CA ARG A 5 -11.61 36.43 -29.69
C ARG A 5 -11.58 34.96 -29.27
N ARG A 6 -11.24 34.72 -28.03
CA ARG A 6 -11.18 33.36 -27.45
C ARG A 6 -12.20 33.25 -26.33
N PHE A 7 -12.90 32.15 -26.30
CA PHE A 7 -13.88 31.85 -25.26
C PHE A 7 -13.62 30.49 -24.69
N THR A 8 -14.06 30.25 -23.46
CA THR A 8 -13.78 29.03 -22.72
C THR A 8 -15.05 28.15 -22.63
N VAL A 9 -14.90 26.87 -23.00
CA VAL A 9 -15.92 25.85 -22.76
C VAL A 9 -15.50 25.09 -21.51
N SER A 10 -16.37 24.96 -20.52
CA SER A 10 -16.12 24.25 -19.29
C SER A 10 -17.33 23.46 -18.82
N GLY A 11 -17.15 22.46 -18.00
CA GLY A 11 -18.23 21.64 -17.48
C GLY A 11 -17.74 20.35 -16.85
N TYR A 12 -18.65 19.46 -16.54
CA TYR A 12 -18.33 18.12 -16.02
C TYR A 12 -18.49 17.07 -17.11
N VAL A 13 -17.58 16.08 -17.09
CA VAL A 13 -17.73 14.84 -17.85
C VAL A 13 -18.27 13.78 -16.92
N THR A 14 -19.38 13.16 -17.31
CA THR A 14 -20.08 12.17 -16.46
C THR A 14 -20.43 10.93 -17.26
N ASP A 15 -20.62 9.83 -16.57
CA ASP A 15 -21.28 8.63 -17.08
C ASP A 15 -22.79 8.93 -17.32
N ALA A 16 -23.31 8.64 -18.50
CA ALA A 16 -24.70 8.92 -18.84
C ALA A 16 -25.70 8.06 -18.05
N ALA A 17 -25.30 6.86 -17.61
CA ALA A 17 -26.17 5.94 -16.89
C ALA A 17 -26.28 6.27 -15.39
N SER A 18 -25.18 6.72 -14.76
CA SER A 18 -25.08 6.93 -13.31
C SER A 18 -24.97 8.40 -12.89
N ALA A 19 -24.65 9.30 -13.84
CA ALA A 19 -24.23 10.69 -13.60
C ALA A 19 -22.95 10.84 -12.75
N GLU A 20 -22.21 9.75 -12.57
CA GLU A 20 -20.94 9.77 -11.90
C GLU A 20 -19.88 10.49 -12.73
N THR A 21 -18.99 11.27 -12.08
CA THR A 21 -17.98 12.05 -12.79
C THR A 21 -16.87 11.15 -13.34
N LEU A 22 -16.40 11.38 -14.56
CA LEU A 22 -15.31 10.66 -15.21
C LEU A 22 -13.99 11.42 -15.05
N ILE A 23 -12.99 10.78 -14.42
CA ILE A 23 -11.67 11.35 -14.15
C ILE A 23 -10.76 11.06 -15.32
N GLY A 24 -10.09 12.09 -15.87
CA GLY A 24 -9.16 11.92 -16.98
C GLY A 24 -9.84 11.66 -18.35
N ALA A 25 -11.14 11.95 -18.50
CA ALA A 25 -11.80 11.90 -19.79
C ALA A 25 -11.23 12.98 -20.72
N ASN A 26 -10.94 12.61 -21.97
CA ASN A 26 -10.36 13.51 -22.96
C ASN A 26 -11.42 14.30 -23.70
N ILE A 27 -11.17 15.59 -23.87
CA ILE A 27 -11.96 16.51 -24.66
C ILE A 27 -11.06 17.17 -25.69
N LEU A 28 -11.24 16.87 -26.97
CA LEU A 28 -10.41 17.34 -28.07
C LEU A 28 -11.26 18.10 -29.08
N ASP A 29 -10.86 19.32 -29.45
CA ASP A 29 -11.37 19.97 -30.63
C ASP A 29 -10.59 19.50 -31.86
N SER A 30 -11.29 18.79 -32.79
CA SER A 30 -10.68 18.20 -33.98
C SER A 30 -10.23 19.23 -35.00
N ARG A 31 -10.78 20.43 -34.96
CA ARG A 31 -10.50 21.49 -35.93
C ARG A 31 -9.22 22.25 -35.60
N TYR A 32 -9.02 22.52 -34.34
CA TYR A 32 -7.85 23.26 -33.85
C TYR A 32 -6.76 22.35 -33.29
N ALA A 33 -7.01 21.04 -33.22
CA ALA A 33 -6.13 20.03 -32.60
C ALA A 33 -5.72 20.40 -31.17
N VAL A 34 -6.63 21.03 -30.41
CA VAL A 34 -6.40 21.44 -29.01
C VAL A 34 -7.34 20.66 -28.11
N GLY A 35 -6.84 20.13 -27.03
CA GLY A 35 -7.64 19.35 -26.12
C GLY A 35 -7.30 19.59 -24.65
N THR A 36 -8.07 18.98 -23.78
CA THR A 36 -7.88 18.95 -22.33
C THR A 36 -8.37 17.62 -21.77
N ALA A 37 -8.05 17.32 -20.52
CA ALA A 37 -8.64 16.21 -19.80
C ALA A 37 -9.40 16.70 -18.57
N SER A 38 -10.47 15.99 -18.20
CA SER A 38 -11.16 16.25 -16.94
C SER A 38 -10.24 16.02 -15.74
N ASN A 39 -10.35 16.85 -14.71
CA ASN A 39 -9.55 16.76 -13.49
C ASN A 39 -10.00 15.58 -12.58
N ALA A 40 -9.38 15.45 -11.40
CA ALA A 40 -9.71 14.40 -10.42
C ALA A 40 -11.17 14.46 -9.89
N TYR A 41 -11.94 15.45 -10.31
CA TYR A 41 -13.34 15.66 -9.94
C TYR A 41 -14.30 15.67 -11.15
N GLY A 42 -13.76 15.32 -12.34
CA GLY A 42 -14.52 15.28 -13.59
C GLY A 42 -14.75 16.62 -14.26
N PHE A 43 -14.22 17.74 -13.72
CA PHE A 43 -14.35 19.06 -14.30
C PHE A 43 -13.30 19.27 -15.40
N TYR A 44 -13.71 19.89 -16.52
CA TYR A 44 -12.81 20.25 -17.60
C TYR A 44 -12.97 21.72 -18.00
N THR A 45 -11.96 22.27 -18.61
CA THR A 45 -11.97 23.61 -19.20
C THR A 45 -11.08 23.63 -20.42
N LEU A 46 -11.56 24.24 -21.51
CA LEU A 46 -10.90 24.34 -22.82
C LEU A 46 -11.18 25.70 -23.45
N THR A 47 -10.14 26.50 -23.69
CA THR A 47 -10.29 27.82 -24.33
C THR A 47 -10.03 27.72 -25.83
N LEU A 48 -10.99 28.14 -26.64
CA LEU A 48 -10.95 28.02 -28.09
C LEU A 48 -11.20 29.37 -28.76
N PRO A 49 -10.77 29.56 -30.04
CA PRO A 49 -11.14 30.72 -30.83
C PRO A 49 -12.65 30.81 -31.08
N GLU A 50 -13.18 32.01 -31.19
CA GLU A 50 -14.57 32.26 -31.64
C GLU A 50 -14.85 31.58 -32.98
N GLY A 51 -15.98 30.91 -33.09
CA GLY A 51 -16.45 30.26 -34.30
C GLY A 51 -16.98 28.86 -34.11
N GLU A 52 -17.04 28.07 -35.18
CA GLU A 52 -17.49 26.68 -35.15
C GLU A 52 -16.49 25.81 -34.37
N VAL A 53 -17.00 25.02 -33.44
CA VAL A 53 -16.29 24.10 -32.56
C VAL A 53 -16.83 22.70 -32.77
N SER A 54 -15.93 21.70 -32.78
CA SER A 54 -16.26 20.28 -32.86
C SER A 54 -15.51 19.53 -31.77
N LEU A 55 -16.15 19.38 -30.60
CA LEU A 55 -15.57 18.72 -29.45
C LEU A 55 -15.82 17.21 -29.51
N SER A 56 -14.77 16.45 -29.59
CA SER A 56 -14.76 14.98 -29.41
C SER A 56 -14.39 14.63 -27.99
N SER A 57 -15.31 14.00 -27.28
CA SER A 57 -15.13 13.59 -25.88
C SER A 57 -15.05 12.08 -25.80
N SER A 58 -13.99 11.55 -25.18
CA SER A 58 -13.71 10.11 -25.13
C SER A 58 -13.18 9.68 -23.78
N TYR A 59 -13.51 8.45 -23.38
CA TYR A 59 -12.99 7.80 -22.18
C TYR A 59 -12.92 6.28 -22.40
N LEU A 60 -11.99 5.60 -21.75
CA LEU A 60 -11.80 4.15 -21.90
C LEU A 60 -13.06 3.39 -21.47
N GLY A 61 -13.61 2.54 -22.34
CA GLY A 61 -14.86 1.80 -22.12
C GLY A 61 -16.13 2.59 -22.42
N TYR A 62 -16.01 3.78 -23.01
CA TYR A 62 -17.15 4.63 -23.38
C TYR A 62 -17.16 4.94 -24.87
N THR A 63 -18.36 5.15 -25.40
CA THR A 63 -18.53 5.61 -26.78
C THR A 63 -18.13 7.07 -26.92
N THR A 64 -17.29 7.39 -27.91
CA THR A 64 -16.88 8.75 -28.18
C THR A 64 -18.08 9.59 -28.59
N ARG A 65 -18.28 10.73 -27.93
CA ARG A 65 -19.34 11.71 -28.22
C ARG A 65 -18.73 12.92 -28.90
N THR A 66 -19.41 13.42 -29.96
CA THR A 66 -19.00 14.64 -30.66
C THR A 66 -20.10 15.69 -30.57
N ASP A 67 -19.78 16.85 -29.99
CA ASP A 67 -20.65 18.00 -29.87
C ASP A 67 -20.19 19.11 -30.83
N ARG A 68 -21.10 19.64 -31.68
CA ARG A 68 -20.80 20.70 -32.64
C ARG A 68 -21.67 21.90 -32.34
N PHE A 69 -21.05 23.06 -32.20
CA PHE A 69 -21.74 24.32 -31.92
C PHE A 69 -20.90 25.54 -32.28
N HIS A 70 -21.53 26.71 -32.36
CA HIS A 70 -20.84 27.97 -32.61
C HIS A 70 -20.51 28.68 -31.29
N LEU A 71 -19.21 28.79 -30.95
CA LEU A 71 -18.70 29.42 -29.72
C LEU A 71 -18.64 30.95 -29.89
N ARG A 72 -19.44 31.71 -29.11
CA ARG A 72 -19.51 33.20 -29.13
C ARG A 72 -19.27 33.83 -27.77
N ALA A 73 -19.31 33.05 -26.70
CA ALA A 73 -19.13 33.47 -25.31
C ALA A 73 -18.60 32.28 -24.49
N ASP A 74 -18.12 32.53 -23.30
CA ASP A 74 -17.81 31.49 -22.32
C ASP A 74 -19.06 30.61 -22.11
N THR A 75 -18.91 29.29 -22.30
CA THR A 75 -20.03 28.35 -22.40
C THR A 75 -19.84 27.20 -21.40
N THR A 76 -20.90 26.88 -20.65
CA THR A 76 -20.92 25.65 -19.82
C THR A 76 -21.53 24.52 -20.63
N LEU A 77 -20.75 23.43 -20.81
CA LEU A 77 -21.21 22.22 -21.51
C LEU A 77 -20.89 21.00 -20.62
N ASN A 78 -21.93 20.42 -20.01
CA ASN A 78 -21.82 19.14 -19.31
C ASN A 78 -21.94 18.00 -20.33
N ILE A 79 -20.95 17.06 -20.30
CA ILE A 79 -20.81 15.99 -21.27
C ILE A 79 -21.14 14.67 -20.58
N ALA A 80 -22.19 13.98 -21.01
CA ALA A 80 -22.52 12.64 -20.58
C ALA A 80 -22.05 11.62 -21.63
N LEU A 81 -21.23 10.67 -21.26
CA LEU A 81 -20.72 9.60 -22.12
C LEU A 81 -21.46 8.30 -21.84
N ASN A 82 -21.84 7.59 -22.90
CA ASN A 82 -22.46 6.27 -22.78
C ASN A 82 -21.39 5.18 -22.73
N THR A 83 -21.57 4.20 -21.84
CA THR A 83 -20.74 3.00 -21.80
C THR A 83 -20.89 2.20 -23.10
N HIS A 84 -19.79 1.72 -23.63
CA HIS A 84 -19.79 0.88 -24.82
C HIS A 84 -19.93 -0.59 -24.39
N ASN A 85 -21.03 -1.25 -24.84
CA ASN A 85 -21.29 -2.65 -24.47
C ASN A 85 -20.49 -3.68 -25.29
N GLU A 86 -19.82 -3.25 -26.34
CA GLU A 86 -18.94 -4.09 -27.15
C GLU A 86 -17.52 -3.54 -27.10
N LEU A 87 -16.54 -4.41 -26.83
CA LEU A 87 -15.12 -4.10 -26.92
C LEU A 87 -14.71 -3.99 -28.40
N GLN A 88 -15.32 -3.10 -29.14
CA GLN A 88 -14.75 -2.67 -30.42
C GLN A 88 -13.51 -1.83 -30.11
N GLU A 89 -12.54 -1.95 -30.99
CA GLU A 89 -11.26 -1.25 -30.97
C GLU A 89 -11.47 0.27 -30.91
N VAL A 90 -11.70 0.79 -29.70
CA VAL A 90 -11.65 2.22 -29.49
C VAL A 90 -10.17 2.58 -29.49
N VAL A 91 -9.67 2.98 -30.67
CA VAL A 91 -8.38 3.65 -30.79
C VAL A 91 -8.54 4.98 -30.06
N VAL A 92 -8.26 4.95 -28.76
CA VAL A 92 -8.21 6.17 -27.94
C VAL A 92 -6.87 6.83 -28.28
N THR A 93 -6.90 7.71 -29.26
CA THR A 93 -5.85 8.71 -29.46
C THR A 93 -5.93 9.72 -28.32
N SER A 94 -5.49 9.30 -27.15
CA SER A 94 -5.52 10.12 -25.97
C SER A 94 -4.24 10.92 -25.88
N GLU A 95 -4.27 12.17 -26.24
CA GLU A 95 -3.09 13.03 -26.21
C GLU A 95 -2.83 13.70 -24.85
N LYS A 96 -3.80 13.73 -23.89
CA LYS A 96 -3.62 14.55 -22.68
C LYS A 96 -4.22 13.93 -21.41
N ARG A 97 -3.57 12.94 -20.82
CA ARG A 97 -3.89 12.45 -19.47
C ARG A 97 -2.92 12.97 -18.41
N GLU A 98 -3.35 13.09 -17.16
CA GLU A 98 -2.45 13.41 -16.03
C GLU A 98 -1.51 12.25 -15.70
N ALA A 99 -1.93 11.03 -15.97
CA ALA A 99 -1.15 9.81 -15.83
C ALA A 99 -1.19 9.00 -17.12
N GLY A 100 -0.23 8.08 -17.24
CA GLY A 100 -0.07 7.25 -18.42
C GLY A 100 1.08 7.72 -19.33
N ILE A 101 1.27 6.98 -20.42
CA ILE A 101 2.42 7.17 -21.31
C ILE A 101 2.42 8.53 -21.99
N ASN A 102 1.25 9.14 -22.18
CA ASN A 102 1.08 10.45 -22.81
C ASN A 102 1.14 11.63 -21.84
N ALA A 103 1.16 11.40 -20.53
CA ALA A 103 1.35 12.46 -19.53
C ALA A 103 2.75 13.05 -19.59
N THR A 104 2.91 14.33 -19.26
CA THR A 104 4.24 14.96 -19.10
C THR A 104 4.98 14.38 -17.90
N ASN A 105 4.25 14.07 -16.84
CA ASN A 105 4.82 13.45 -15.63
C ASN A 105 5.33 12.05 -15.93
N MET A 106 6.54 11.76 -15.45
CA MET A 106 7.17 10.48 -15.65
C MET A 106 6.77 9.48 -14.56
N GLY A 107 6.62 8.19 -14.91
CA GLY A 107 6.28 7.12 -13.96
C GLY A 107 4.87 7.23 -13.39
N ALA A 108 3.95 7.90 -14.08
CA ALA A 108 2.54 8.00 -13.72
C ALA A 108 1.71 6.98 -14.50
N HIS A 109 0.95 6.12 -13.80
CA HIS A 109 0.14 5.06 -14.39
C HIS A 109 -1.29 5.10 -13.84
N ASP A 110 -2.28 5.17 -14.71
CA ASP A 110 -3.67 4.88 -14.37
C ASP A 110 -3.91 3.38 -14.55
N ILE A 111 -4.44 2.74 -13.53
CA ILE A 111 -4.71 1.31 -13.54
C ILE A 111 -6.22 1.10 -13.63
N PRO A 112 -6.72 0.62 -14.79
CA PRO A 112 -8.15 0.43 -14.98
C PRO A 112 -8.71 -0.61 -14.00
N MET A 113 -9.91 -0.34 -13.45
CA MET A 113 -10.58 -1.27 -12.52
C MET A 113 -10.89 -2.62 -13.17
N THR A 114 -11.14 -2.64 -14.50
CA THR A 114 -11.27 -3.88 -15.26
C THR A 114 -10.03 -4.76 -15.14
N GLN A 115 -8.84 -4.18 -15.20
CA GLN A 115 -7.57 -4.89 -15.07
C GLN A 115 -7.39 -5.43 -13.64
N ILE A 116 -7.69 -4.62 -12.62
CA ILE A 116 -7.62 -5.04 -11.20
C ILE A 116 -8.53 -6.23 -10.95
N ARG A 117 -9.78 -6.18 -11.44
CA ARG A 117 -10.79 -7.23 -11.23
C ARG A 117 -10.47 -8.56 -11.91
N HIS A 118 -9.71 -8.55 -13.00
CA HIS A 118 -9.33 -9.77 -13.73
C HIS A 118 -7.92 -10.28 -13.39
N THR A 119 -7.13 -9.53 -12.61
CA THR A 119 -5.81 -9.98 -12.17
C THR A 119 -5.96 -11.00 -11.04
N PRO A 120 -5.55 -12.27 -11.24
CA PRO A 120 -5.63 -13.28 -10.20
C PRO A 120 -4.74 -12.91 -9.01
N SER A 121 -5.32 -12.89 -7.84
CA SER A 121 -4.65 -12.66 -6.57
C SER A 121 -4.82 -13.84 -5.63
N ILE A 122 -4.33 -13.71 -4.41
CA ILE A 122 -4.41 -14.79 -3.43
C ILE A 122 -5.89 -15.08 -3.09
N LEU A 123 -6.23 -16.35 -3.05
CA LEU A 123 -7.57 -16.85 -2.67
C LEU A 123 -8.74 -16.29 -3.50
N GLY A 124 -8.46 -15.94 -4.79
CA GLY A 124 -9.48 -15.51 -5.74
C GLY A 124 -9.99 -14.08 -5.53
N GLU A 125 -9.35 -13.33 -4.65
CA GLU A 125 -9.69 -11.91 -4.44
C GLU A 125 -8.94 -11.00 -5.40
N ALA A 126 -9.66 -10.10 -6.07
CA ALA A 126 -9.03 -8.96 -6.74
C ALA A 126 -8.50 -7.98 -5.69
N ASP A 127 -7.30 -7.45 -5.89
CA ASP A 127 -6.67 -6.54 -4.92
C ASP A 127 -5.91 -5.41 -5.61
N VAL A 128 -6.17 -4.19 -5.15
CA VAL A 128 -5.60 -2.95 -5.73
C VAL A 128 -4.08 -2.92 -5.57
N LEU A 129 -3.57 -3.08 -4.34
CA LEU A 129 -2.13 -2.97 -4.09
C LEU A 129 -1.35 -4.16 -4.68
N LYS A 130 -1.94 -5.37 -4.67
CA LYS A 130 -1.30 -6.55 -5.29
C LYS A 130 -1.19 -6.39 -6.81
N THR A 131 -2.15 -5.76 -7.46
CA THR A 131 -2.06 -5.42 -8.89
C THR A 131 -0.98 -4.36 -9.15
N ILE A 132 -0.89 -3.32 -8.30
CA ILE A 132 0.17 -2.30 -8.37
C ILE A 132 1.56 -2.93 -8.20
N GLN A 133 1.72 -3.94 -7.35
CA GLN A 133 2.99 -4.64 -7.14
C GLN A 133 3.50 -5.39 -8.39
N LEU A 134 2.67 -5.60 -9.42
CA LEU A 134 3.07 -6.17 -10.70
C LEU A 134 3.61 -5.12 -11.70
N MET A 135 3.57 -3.82 -11.35
CA MET A 135 4.09 -2.74 -12.20
C MET A 135 5.62 -2.64 -12.10
N PRO A 136 6.32 -2.18 -13.17
CA PRO A 136 7.78 -2.01 -13.12
C PRO A 136 8.20 -1.01 -12.05
N GLY A 137 9.31 -1.29 -11.36
CA GLY A 137 9.84 -0.46 -10.28
C GLY A 137 9.08 -0.56 -8.95
N VAL A 138 8.01 -1.36 -8.89
CA VAL A 138 7.26 -1.66 -7.68
C VAL A 138 7.56 -3.09 -7.25
N GLN A 139 7.93 -3.28 -6.00
CA GLN A 139 8.26 -4.58 -5.45
C GLN A 139 7.32 -4.89 -4.29
N ALA A 140 6.82 -6.12 -4.24
CA ALA A 140 6.14 -6.66 -3.07
C ALA A 140 7.14 -6.85 -1.93
N GLY A 141 6.67 -6.88 -0.69
CA GLY A 141 7.44 -7.36 0.44
C GLY A 141 7.79 -8.85 0.33
N MET A 142 8.11 -9.47 1.45
CA MET A 142 8.18 -10.91 1.56
C MET A 142 6.79 -11.49 1.28
N GLU A 143 6.72 -12.64 0.61
CA GLU A 143 5.46 -13.28 0.25
C GLU A 143 4.60 -13.55 1.50
N GLY A 144 3.34 -13.11 1.49
CA GLY A 144 2.44 -13.21 2.65
C GLY A 144 2.59 -12.11 3.69
N PHE A 145 3.42 -11.07 3.43
CA PHE A 145 3.58 -9.93 4.32
C PHE A 145 3.31 -8.60 3.64
N ALA A 146 2.99 -7.58 4.48
CA ALA A 146 2.72 -6.22 4.04
C ALA A 146 3.96 -5.54 3.44
N GLY A 147 3.69 -4.52 2.66
CA GLY A 147 4.67 -3.59 2.17
C GLY A 147 4.72 -3.49 0.65
N MET A 148 4.84 -2.26 0.21
CA MET A 148 5.09 -1.88 -1.17
C MET A 148 6.38 -1.06 -1.20
N TYR A 149 7.33 -1.48 -2.03
CA TYR A 149 8.66 -0.89 -2.13
C TYR A 149 8.86 -0.34 -3.53
N VAL A 150 8.92 0.98 -3.67
CA VAL A 150 8.99 1.63 -4.97
C VAL A 150 10.35 2.29 -5.12
N ARG A 151 11.11 1.88 -6.16
CA ARG A 151 12.42 2.47 -6.48
C ARG A 151 13.34 2.57 -5.26
N GLY A 152 13.43 1.47 -4.48
CA GLY A 152 14.28 1.36 -3.29
C GLY A 152 13.81 2.15 -2.07
N GLY A 153 12.59 2.67 -2.08
CA GLY A 153 11.94 3.24 -0.89
C GLY A 153 11.34 2.19 0.02
N THR A 154 11.13 2.54 1.29
CA THR A 154 10.45 1.76 2.32
C THR A 154 8.93 1.97 2.26
N PRO A 155 8.09 1.13 2.89
CA PRO A 155 6.63 1.29 2.85
C PRO A 155 6.13 2.65 3.30
N ASP A 156 6.73 3.25 4.32
CA ASP A 156 6.41 4.59 4.84
C ASP A 156 6.77 5.73 3.87
N GLN A 157 7.61 5.47 2.87
CA GLN A 157 7.99 6.43 1.84
C GLN A 157 6.98 6.49 0.69
N ASN A 158 5.93 5.66 0.71
CA ASN A 158 4.83 5.69 -0.24
C ASN A 158 3.62 6.40 0.38
N LEU A 159 3.03 7.33 -0.33
CA LEU A 159 1.78 7.97 0.05
C LEU A 159 0.61 7.17 -0.53
N VAL A 160 0.02 6.32 0.27
CA VAL A 160 -1.19 5.59 -0.11
C VAL A 160 -2.40 6.37 0.38
N MET A 161 -3.33 6.70 -0.51
CA MET A 161 -4.48 7.55 -0.19
C MET A 161 -5.80 6.92 -0.61
N LEU A 162 -6.82 7.15 0.21
CA LEU A 162 -8.22 6.90 -0.09
C LEU A 162 -8.94 8.25 -0.22
N ASP A 163 -9.47 8.56 -1.39
CA ASP A 163 -10.13 9.85 -1.69
C ASP A 163 -9.26 11.08 -1.34
N GLY A 164 -7.93 10.98 -1.49
CA GLY A 164 -6.97 12.06 -1.21
C GLY A 164 -6.56 12.19 0.26
N ILE A 165 -6.94 11.24 1.13
CA ILE A 165 -6.58 11.22 2.55
C ILE A 165 -5.62 10.04 2.79
N PRO A 166 -4.49 10.25 3.49
CA PRO A 166 -3.51 9.20 3.76
C PRO A 166 -4.10 8.00 4.50
N VAL A 167 -3.71 6.80 4.11
CA VAL A 167 -3.96 5.54 4.82
C VAL A 167 -2.64 5.05 5.39
N TYR A 168 -2.50 5.00 6.71
CA TYR A 168 -1.21 4.71 7.35
C TYR A 168 -0.82 3.24 7.29
N ASN A 169 -1.77 2.33 7.47
CA ASN A 169 -1.59 0.91 7.22
C ASN A 169 -2.66 0.48 6.20
N ALA A 170 -2.21 0.14 5.00
CA ALA A 170 -3.08 -0.15 3.88
C ALA A 170 -3.32 -1.64 3.67
N ASP A 171 -3.02 -2.49 4.66
CA ASP A 171 -3.05 -3.94 4.52
C ASP A 171 -3.79 -4.63 5.67
N HIS A 172 -4.47 -5.74 5.34
CA HIS A 172 -5.06 -6.71 6.26
C HIS A 172 -4.27 -8.01 6.27
N LEU A 173 -4.46 -8.83 7.31
CA LEU A 173 -3.85 -10.15 7.46
C LEU A 173 -2.34 -10.10 7.18
N LEU A 174 -1.64 -9.20 7.89
CA LEU A 174 -0.19 -9.01 7.77
C LEU A 174 0.29 -8.70 6.34
N GLY A 175 -0.61 -8.27 5.43
CA GLY A 175 -0.27 -7.86 4.07
C GLY A 175 -0.73 -8.82 2.97
N ILE A 176 -1.57 -9.78 3.28
CA ILE A 176 -2.17 -10.66 2.28
C ILE A 176 -3.17 -9.90 1.41
N PHE A 177 -3.96 -8.97 1.99
CA PHE A 177 -4.93 -8.13 1.28
C PHE A 177 -4.72 -6.66 1.55
N SER A 178 -5.08 -5.82 0.58
CA SER A 178 -5.18 -4.38 0.83
C SER A 178 -6.52 -4.02 1.48
N VAL A 179 -6.56 -2.84 2.11
CA VAL A 179 -7.79 -2.26 2.69
C VAL A 179 -8.79 -1.77 1.62
N PHE A 180 -8.41 -1.82 0.35
CA PHE A 180 -9.25 -1.32 -0.74
C PHE A 180 -10.14 -2.41 -1.30
N THR A 181 -11.44 -2.26 -1.10
CA THR A 181 -12.47 -3.15 -1.65
C THR A 181 -12.71 -2.77 -3.12
N PRO A 182 -12.42 -3.65 -4.11
CA PRO A 182 -12.50 -3.30 -5.53
C PRO A 182 -13.88 -2.85 -6.00
N GLU A 183 -14.95 -3.31 -5.34
CA GLU A 183 -16.32 -2.89 -5.62
C GLU A 183 -16.58 -1.42 -5.29
N ALA A 184 -15.87 -0.88 -4.27
CA ALA A 184 -15.96 0.51 -3.84
C ALA A 184 -15.07 1.45 -4.67
N VAL A 185 -14.12 0.91 -5.44
CA VAL A 185 -13.07 1.71 -6.10
C VAL A 185 -13.46 2.04 -7.54
N LYS A 186 -13.29 3.32 -7.89
CA LYS A 186 -13.55 3.90 -9.19
C LYS A 186 -12.29 4.07 -10.03
N ASN A 187 -11.23 4.60 -9.42
CA ASN A 187 -9.98 4.88 -10.11
C ASN A 187 -8.77 4.67 -9.20
N VAL A 188 -7.67 4.22 -9.78
CA VAL A 188 -6.38 4.04 -9.09
C VAL A 188 -5.28 4.64 -9.96
N THR A 189 -4.55 5.59 -9.39
CA THR A 189 -3.39 6.22 -10.05
C THR A 189 -2.14 5.99 -9.23
N LEU A 190 -1.10 5.46 -9.86
CA LEU A 190 0.24 5.30 -9.29
C LEU A 190 1.20 6.32 -9.88
N PHE A 191 1.93 7.04 -9.02
CA PHE A 191 3.07 7.88 -9.39
C PHE A 191 4.34 7.33 -8.75
N LYS A 192 5.32 6.89 -9.56
CA LYS A 192 6.61 6.35 -9.09
C LYS A 192 7.73 7.40 -8.97
N SER A 193 7.53 8.55 -9.60
CA SER A 193 8.44 9.71 -9.57
C SER A 193 7.69 10.94 -10.04
N SER A 194 8.28 12.11 -9.90
CA SER A 194 7.70 13.36 -10.42
C SER A 194 6.20 13.51 -10.18
N PHE A 195 5.74 13.04 -9.03
CA PHE A 195 4.34 13.22 -8.70
C PHE A 195 4.03 14.71 -8.53
N PRO A 196 2.81 15.15 -8.91
CA PRO A 196 2.38 16.54 -8.84
C PRO A 196 2.71 17.23 -7.52
N ALA A 197 3.01 18.53 -7.55
CA ALA A 197 3.44 19.31 -6.36
C ALA A 197 2.38 19.34 -5.24
N ARG A 198 1.11 19.06 -5.58
CA ARG A 198 0.01 18.91 -4.61
C ARG A 198 0.23 17.74 -3.62
N TYR A 199 1.03 16.74 -3.98
CA TYR A 199 1.38 15.64 -3.08
C TYR A 199 2.71 15.91 -2.39
N GLY A 200 2.80 15.61 -1.11
CA GLY A 200 4.01 15.80 -0.31
C GLY A 200 4.12 14.83 0.85
N GLY A 201 5.15 15.02 1.69
CA GLY A 201 5.34 14.26 2.92
C GLY A 201 5.83 12.83 2.73
N ARG A 202 6.21 12.41 1.50
CA ARG A 202 6.76 11.07 1.20
C ARG A 202 7.87 11.16 0.15
N LEU A 203 8.74 10.12 0.09
CA LEU A 203 9.97 10.13 -0.70
C LEU A 203 9.97 9.22 -1.92
N SER A 204 8.92 8.39 -2.14
CA SER A 204 9.03 7.31 -3.11
C SER A 204 7.91 7.30 -4.14
N SER A 205 6.68 7.13 -3.72
CA SER A 205 5.55 7.05 -4.63
C SER A 205 4.28 7.63 -4.03
N VAL A 206 3.28 7.82 -4.90
CA VAL A 206 1.90 8.16 -4.50
C VAL A 206 0.97 7.15 -5.15
N VAL A 207 0.09 6.55 -4.35
CA VAL A 207 -1.04 5.73 -4.80
C VAL A 207 -2.31 6.48 -4.42
N ASP A 208 -3.01 7.03 -5.40
CA ASP A 208 -4.29 7.74 -5.20
C ASP A 208 -5.44 6.83 -5.61
N VAL A 209 -6.16 6.31 -4.60
CA VAL A 209 -7.35 5.46 -4.77
C VAL A 209 -8.59 6.31 -4.56
N ARG A 210 -9.46 6.35 -5.57
CA ARG A 210 -10.73 7.08 -5.53
C ARG A 210 -11.89 6.11 -5.47
N THR A 211 -12.84 6.35 -4.55
CA THR A 211 -14.04 5.54 -4.39
C THR A 211 -15.18 6.05 -5.27
N ASN A 212 -16.17 5.18 -5.51
CA ASN A 212 -17.37 5.50 -6.26
C ASN A 212 -18.12 6.68 -5.61
N ASP A 213 -18.70 7.56 -6.42
CA ASP A 213 -19.49 8.71 -5.95
C ASP A 213 -20.99 8.35 -5.78
N GLY A 214 -21.37 7.14 -6.20
CA GLY A 214 -22.74 6.63 -6.20
C GLY A 214 -23.56 7.03 -7.43
N ASP A 215 -24.46 6.14 -7.85
CA ASP A 215 -25.37 6.35 -8.99
C ASP A 215 -26.51 7.31 -8.60
N MET A 216 -26.75 8.36 -9.41
CA MET A 216 -27.82 9.34 -9.18
C MET A 216 -29.16 8.92 -9.79
N HIS A 217 -29.22 7.85 -10.58
CA HIS A 217 -30.40 7.47 -11.35
C HIS A 217 -31.04 6.17 -10.88
N ARG A 218 -30.23 5.12 -10.55
CA ARG A 218 -30.68 3.78 -10.27
C ARG A 218 -29.95 3.17 -9.09
N TYR A 219 -30.59 2.20 -8.43
CA TYR A 219 -29.92 1.35 -7.46
C TYR A 219 -29.27 0.18 -8.17
N HIS A 220 -28.03 -0.10 -7.82
CA HIS A 220 -27.32 -1.30 -8.18
C HIS A 220 -26.29 -1.68 -7.13
N GLY A 221 -25.79 -2.89 -7.23
CA GLY A 221 -24.85 -3.36 -6.25
C GLY A 221 -24.24 -4.71 -6.58
N ALA A 222 -23.47 -5.24 -5.65
CA ALA A 222 -22.81 -6.52 -5.75
C ALA A 222 -22.83 -7.24 -4.40
N LEU A 223 -23.05 -8.54 -4.44
CA LEU A 223 -22.83 -9.47 -3.33
C LEU A 223 -21.77 -10.47 -3.78
N SER A 224 -20.70 -10.61 -3.01
CA SER A 224 -19.62 -11.56 -3.30
C SER A 224 -19.40 -12.44 -2.08
N ILE A 225 -19.40 -13.75 -2.27
CA ILE A 225 -19.13 -14.75 -1.25
C ILE A 225 -17.87 -15.50 -1.65
N GLY A 226 -16.82 -15.39 -0.86
CA GLY A 226 -15.51 -15.98 -1.11
C GLY A 226 -15.03 -16.87 0.03
N MET A 227 -13.89 -17.50 -0.18
CA MET A 227 -13.33 -18.38 0.87
C MET A 227 -12.80 -17.57 2.07
N LEU A 228 -12.31 -16.34 1.85
CA LEU A 228 -11.71 -15.52 2.90
C LEU A 228 -12.47 -14.25 3.20
N THR A 229 -13.31 -13.76 2.28
CA THR A 229 -14.07 -12.54 2.51
C THR A 229 -15.42 -12.60 1.86
N ASP A 230 -16.40 -12.07 2.58
CA ASP A 230 -17.71 -11.74 2.05
C ASP A 230 -17.79 -10.24 1.84
N LYS A 231 -18.34 -9.82 0.67
CA LYS A 231 -18.43 -8.41 0.29
C LYS A 231 -19.84 -8.06 -0.11
N PHE A 232 -20.24 -6.88 0.32
CA PHE A 232 -21.50 -6.28 -0.07
C PHE A 232 -21.23 -4.87 -0.55
N HIS A 233 -21.80 -4.50 -1.69
CA HIS A 233 -21.77 -3.15 -2.22
C HIS A 233 -23.15 -2.76 -2.70
N ILE A 234 -23.59 -1.56 -2.37
CA ILE A 234 -24.81 -0.96 -2.88
C ILE A 234 -24.60 0.53 -3.09
N GLU A 235 -25.10 1.02 -4.19
CA GLU A 235 -25.14 2.44 -4.49
C GLU A 235 -26.44 2.82 -5.19
N GLY A 236 -26.80 4.11 -5.11
CA GLY A 236 -28.02 4.60 -5.71
C GLY A 236 -28.39 6.01 -5.27
N PRO A 237 -29.51 6.54 -5.79
CA PRO A 237 -30.01 7.86 -5.46
C PRO A 237 -30.73 7.91 -4.11
N LEU A 238 -30.31 8.81 -3.23
CA LEU A 238 -31.16 9.28 -2.11
C LEU A 238 -32.19 10.30 -2.64
N ARG A 239 -31.76 11.13 -3.60
CA ARG A 239 -32.62 12.04 -4.36
C ARG A 239 -32.12 12.06 -5.79
N LYS A 240 -32.95 11.57 -6.72
CA LYS A 240 -32.60 11.49 -8.15
C LYS A 240 -31.99 12.79 -8.65
N GLU A 241 -30.91 12.69 -9.45
CA GLU A 241 -30.15 13.78 -10.08
C GLU A 241 -29.48 14.77 -9.10
N ARG A 242 -29.65 14.61 -7.78
CA ARG A 242 -29.10 15.53 -6.78
C ARG A 242 -28.24 14.87 -5.73
N THR A 243 -28.67 13.71 -5.20
CA THR A 243 -27.98 13.09 -4.07
C THR A 243 -27.84 11.60 -4.31
N SER A 244 -26.62 11.11 -4.34
CA SER A 244 -26.31 9.69 -4.40
C SER A 244 -25.57 9.23 -3.15
N PHE A 245 -25.58 7.93 -2.91
CA PHE A 245 -24.74 7.28 -1.91
C PHE A 245 -24.06 6.04 -2.49
N SER A 246 -22.96 5.67 -1.90
CA SER A 246 -22.25 4.41 -2.11
C SER A 246 -21.88 3.83 -0.75
N LEU A 247 -22.19 2.56 -0.54
CA LEU A 247 -21.87 1.81 0.68
C LEU A 247 -21.23 0.48 0.30
N SER A 248 -20.05 0.20 0.80
CA SER A 248 -19.37 -1.08 0.65
C SER A 248 -18.96 -1.63 2.00
N MET A 249 -19.14 -2.91 2.18
CA MET A 249 -18.74 -3.66 3.36
C MET A 249 -17.96 -4.90 2.92
N ARG A 250 -16.90 -5.22 3.63
CA ARG A 250 -16.14 -6.45 3.50
C ARG A 250 -15.87 -7.01 4.89
N VAL A 251 -16.05 -8.31 5.06
CA VAL A 251 -15.80 -9.00 6.32
C VAL A 251 -15.15 -10.35 6.06
N THR A 252 -14.39 -10.84 6.99
CA THR A 252 -13.95 -12.24 7.00
C THR A 252 -15.18 -13.14 7.23
N PRO A 253 -15.39 -14.21 6.42
CA PRO A 253 -16.58 -15.04 6.54
C PRO A 253 -16.69 -15.67 7.92
N SER A 254 -17.83 -15.51 8.55
CA SER A 254 -18.13 -16.11 9.86
C SER A 254 -18.21 -17.65 9.81
N ILE A 255 -18.38 -18.23 8.62
CA ILE A 255 -18.54 -19.69 8.43
C ILE A 255 -17.23 -20.46 8.63
N LEU A 256 -16.08 -19.85 8.27
CA LEU A 256 -14.78 -20.50 8.31
C LEU A 256 -13.96 -20.23 9.58
N LEU A 257 -14.27 -19.17 10.35
CA LEU A 257 -13.44 -18.71 11.47
C LEU A 257 -14.15 -18.54 12.83
N PRO A 258 -15.37 -19.05 13.10
CA PRO A 258 -16.06 -18.75 14.36
C PRO A 258 -15.37 -19.35 15.59
N LYS A 259 -14.56 -20.40 15.44
CA LYS A 259 -13.90 -21.10 16.55
C LYS A 259 -12.38 -20.99 16.53
N GLY A 260 -11.80 -20.32 15.53
CA GLY A 260 -10.35 -20.30 15.30
C GLY A 260 -9.80 -21.67 14.88
N ILE A 261 -8.50 -21.72 14.61
CA ILE A 261 -7.77 -22.96 14.42
C ILE A 261 -7.31 -23.42 15.80
N LYS A 262 -7.73 -24.62 16.22
CA LYS A 262 -7.32 -25.25 17.47
C LYS A 262 -6.40 -26.40 17.15
N THR A 263 -5.21 -26.42 17.76
CA THR A 263 -4.30 -27.56 17.81
C THR A 263 -4.21 -28.06 19.24
N THR A 264 -4.13 -29.34 19.44
CA THR A 264 -3.92 -29.95 20.76
C THR A 264 -2.87 -31.03 20.63
N GLU A 265 -1.82 -30.91 21.42
CA GLU A 265 -0.74 -31.89 21.51
C GLU A 265 -0.73 -32.47 22.91
N GLU A 266 -0.60 -33.78 23.02
CA GLU A 266 -0.51 -34.52 24.29
C GLU A 266 0.88 -35.15 24.37
N TRP A 267 1.59 -34.93 25.47
CA TRP A 267 2.89 -35.53 25.71
C TRP A 267 3.05 -35.90 27.19
N GLY A 268 3.13 -37.20 27.42
CA GLY A 268 3.17 -37.73 28.80
C GLY A 268 1.87 -37.42 29.56
N ASN A 269 2.02 -36.70 30.69
CA ASN A 269 0.90 -36.30 31.53
C ASN A 269 0.55 -34.82 31.36
N GLY A 270 0.94 -34.22 30.22
CA GLY A 270 0.65 -32.84 29.88
C GLY A 270 -0.18 -32.71 28.61
N GLN A 271 -0.96 -31.68 28.52
CA GLN A 271 -1.72 -31.27 27.33
C GLN A 271 -1.46 -29.81 27.03
N GLU A 272 -1.11 -29.54 25.77
CA GLU A 272 -0.96 -28.18 25.24
C GLU A 272 -2.08 -27.91 24.23
N THR A 273 -2.73 -26.79 24.35
CA THR A 273 -3.79 -26.36 23.47
C THR A 273 -3.52 -24.96 22.97
N GLU A 274 -3.28 -24.83 21.67
CA GLU A 274 -3.15 -23.56 21.00
C GLU A 274 -4.41 -23.20 20.22
N ARG A 275 -4.79 -21.91 20.24
CA ARG A 275 -5.92 -21.39 19.43
C ARG A 275 -5.49 -20.12 18.74
N TYR A 276 -5.71 -20.09 17.43
CA TYR A 276 -5.48 -18.93 16.59
C TYR A 276 -6.80 -18.43 16.04
N ASN A 277 -7.13 -17.16 16.27
CA ASN A 277 -8.32 -16.53 15.70
C ASN A 277 -7.93 -15.22 15.03
N TYR A 278 -8.44 -15.00 13.81
CA TYR A 278 -8.26 -13.78 13.07
C TYR A 278 -9.52 -13.41 12.31
N TYR A 279 -9.92 -12.15 12.40
CA TYR A 279 -10.96 -11.58 11.57
C TYR A 279 -10.70 -10.10 11.29
N PHE A 280 -11.24 -9.62 10.19
CA PHE A 280 -11.22 -8.19 9.85
C PHE A 280 -12.52 -7.75 9.20
N TYR A 281 -12.72 -6.44 9.14
CA TYR A 281 -13.79 -5.82 8.39
C TYR A 281 -13.39 -4.48 7.83
N ASP A 282 -14.02 -4.09 6.71
CA ASP A 282 -14.00 -2.78 6.10
C ASP A 282 -15.41 -2.25 5.90
N ILE A 283 -15.58 -0.96 6.11
CA ILE A 283 -16.80 -0.22 5.78
C ILE A 283 -16.38 1.04 5.07
N ASN A 284 -16.84 1.22 3.84
CA ASN A 284 -16.74 2.43 3.05
C ASN A 284 -18.12 3.01 2.83
N ALA A 285 -18.33 4.29 3.14
CA ALA A 285 -19.57 4.98 2.87
C ALA A 285 -19.28 6.38 2.30
N LYS A 286 -20.01 6.76 1.28
CA LYS A 286 -19.90 8.07 0.64
C LYS A 286 -21.29 8.61 0.28
N VAL A 287 -21.48 9.88 0.51
CA VAL A 287 -22.66 10.63 0.05
C VAL A 287 -22.18 11.79 -0.81
N ASN A 288 -22.77 11.93 -1.99
CA ASN A 288 -22.50 13.00 -2.93
C ASN A 288 -23.78 13.83 -3.12
N HIS A 289 -23.70 15.13 -2.92
CA HIS A 289 -24.82 16.05 -3.11
C HIS A 289 -24.45 17.17 -4.09
N LYS A 290 -25.26 17.29 -5.16
CA LYS A 290 -25.15 18.37 -6.15
C LYS A 290 -26.17 19.48 -5.77
N PHE A 291 -25.67 20.62 -5.27
CA PHE A 291 -26.52 21.78 -5.00
C PHE A 291 -26.95 22.48 -6.31
N GLY A 292 -26.07 22.45 -7.31
CA GLY A 292 -26.24 23.03 -8.62
C GLY A 292 -25.07 22.66 -9.54
N ASP A 293 -24.93 23.37 -10.66
CA ASP A 293 -23.84 23.08 -11.62
C ASP A 293 -22.46 23.57 -11.12
N ARG A 294 -22.43 24.45 -10.11
CA ARG A 294 -21.20 25.01 -9.57
C ARG A 294 -20.73 24.34 -8.27
N ASP A 295 -21.67 23.72 -7.53
CA ASP A 295 -21.41 23.29 -6.17
C ASP A 295 -21.75 21.83 -5.96
N ARG A 296 -20.79 21.07 -5.43
CA ARG A 296 -20.95 19.68 -5.02
C ARG A 296 -20.30 19.44 -3.66
N LEU A 297 -20.98 18.72 -2.78
CA LEU A 297 -20.49 18.32 -1.48
C LEU A 297 -20.38 16.80 -1.42
N PHE A 298 -19.25 16.31 -0.93
CA PHE A 298 -19.02 14.91 -0.66
C PHE A 298 -18.76 14.72 0.81
N LEU A 299 -19.42 13.75 1.42
CA LEU A 299 -19.14 13.27 2.76
C LEU A 299 -18.69 11.83 2.63
N GLY A 300 -17.53 11.51 3.15
CA GLY A 300 -16.99 10.17 3.08
C GLY A 300 -16.53 9.65 4.44
N PHE A 301 -16.66 8.35 4.59
CA PHE A 301 -16.30 7.60 5.78
C PHE A 301 -15.65 6.27 5.40
N TYR A 302 -14.57 5.93 6.06
CA TYR A 302 -13.94 4.62 5.98
C TYR A 302 -13.55 4.14 7.37
N ARG A 303 -13.82 2.87 7.64
CA ARG A 303 -13.31 2.18 8.82
C ARG A 303 -12.89 0.76 8.45
N GLY A 304 -11.61 0.45 8.66
CA GLY A 304 -11.07 -0.90 8.58
C GLY A 304 -10.46 -1.29 9.92
N LYS A 305 -10.65 -2.53 10.35
CA LYS A 305 -10.10 -3.05 11.59
C LYS A 305 -9.80 -4.53 11.51
N ASP A 306 -8.65 -4.90 12.05
CA ASP A 306 -8.18 -6.27 12.20
C ASP A 306 -8.14 -6.67 13.66
N HIS A 307 -8.42 -7.93 13.92
CA HIS A 307 -8.35 -8.58 15.22
C HIS A 307 -7.60 -9.91 15.08
N PHE A 308 -6.49 -10.01 15.75
CA PHE A 308 -5.75 -11.26 15.90
C PHE A 308 -5.69 -11.65 17.37
N ARG A 309 -5.98 -12.92 17.65
CA ARG A 309 -5.91 -13.52 18.98
C ARG A 309 -5.17 -14.84 18.90
N TYR A 310 -4.24 -15.04 19.79
CA TYR A 310 -3.56 -16.28 20.05
C TYR A 310 -3.73 -16.62 21.52
N ASP A 311 -4.23 -17.82 21.81
CA ASP A 311 -4.34 -18.37 23.15
C ASP A 311 -3.53 -19.66 23.17
N ASP A 312 -2.68 -19.80 24.17
CA ASP A 312 -1.89 -20.97 24.47
C ASP A 312 -2.19 -21.40 25.91
N GLU A 313 -2.52 -22.66 26.08
CA GLU A 313 -2.91 -23.25 27.35
C GLU A 313 -2.16 -24.59 27.50
N TYR A 314 -1.33 -24.66 28.52
CA TYR A 314 -0.60 -25.85 28.88
C TYR A 314 -1.01 -26.32 30.28
N GLU A 315 -1.43 -27.57 30.39
CA GLU A 315 -1.81 -28.21 31.65
C GLU A 315 -0.91 -29.42 31.89
N HIS A 316 -0.45 -29.58 33.11
CA HIS A 316 0.44 -30.68 33.50
C HIS A 316 0.12 -31.17 34.89
N GLN A 317 -0.01 -32.50 35.02
CA GLN A 317 -0.11 -33.18 36.31
C GLN A 317 0.93 -34.29 36.33
N PRO A 318 2.02 -34.18 37.16
CA PRO A 318 3.04 -35.20 37.20
C PRO A 318 2.49 -36.59 37.58
N ALA A 319 2.87 -37.62 36.86
CA ALA A 319 2.44 -39.02 37.18
C ALA A 319 2.94 -39.53 38.56
N SER A 320 4.06 -38.96 39.00
CA SER A 320 4.67 -39.28 40.30
C SER A 320 4.08 -38.49 41.49
N ASP A 321 3.34 -37.40 41.18
CA ASP A 321 2.71 -36.53 42.18
C ASP A 321 1.36 -36.03 41.69
N ILE A 322 0.30 -36.80 42.01
CA ILE A 322 -1.08 -36.45 41.69
C ILE A 322 -1.64 -35.30 42.53
N THR A 323 -0.87 -34.82 43.50
CA THR A 323 -1.28 -33.70 44.38
C THR A 323 -0.88 -32.34 43.82
N THR A 324 0.02 -32.32 42.83
CA THR A 324 0.45 -31.08 42.14
C THR A 324 -0.18 -30.96 40.78
N TYR A 325 -0.86 -29.84 40.53
CA TYR A 325 -1.40 -29.49 39.25
C TYR A 325 -0.85 -28.14 38.81
N SER A 326 -0.28 -28.09 37.61
CA SER A 326 0.23 -26.84 37.03
C SER A 326 -0.50 -26.47 35.73
N LYS A 327 -0.85 -25.21 35.63
CA LYS A 327 -1.53 -24.65 34.45
C LYS A 327 -0.86 -23.33 34.04
N TYR A 328 -0.36 -23.31 32.81
CA TYR A 328 0.13 -22.10 32.18
C TYR A 328 -0.87 -21.66 31.10
N THR A 329 -1.21 -20.38 31.09
CA THR A 329 -2.01 -19.77 30.02
C THR A 329 -1.30 -18.54 29.49
N SER A 330 -1.23 -18.43 28.17
CA SER A 330 -0.75 -17.23 27.48
C SER A 330 -1.77 -16.76 26.48
N GLN A 331 -2.06 -15.46 26.49
CA GLN A 331 -3.00 -14.84 25.60
C GLN A 331 -2.39 -13.60 24.97
N LEU A 332 -2.32 -13.58 23.64
CA LEU A 332 -1.90 -12.43 22.84
C LEU A 332 -3.09 -11.89 22.04
N ARG A 333 -3.36 -10.61 22.16
CA ARG A 333 -4.40 -9.90 21.37
C ARG A 333 -3.77 -8.73 20.65
N LEU A 334 -3.74 -8.78 19.30
CA LEU A 334 -3.26 -7.70 18.45
C LEU A 334 -4.45 -7.11 17.67
N ASN A 335 -4.67 -5.82 17.82
CA ASN A 335 -5.70 -5.10 17.07
C ASN A 335 -5.08 -3.92 16.35
N TRP A 336 -5.47 -3.71 15.09
CA TRP A 336 -5.05 -2.52 14.35
C TRP A 336 -6.11 -2.08 13.34
N GLY A 337 -6.01 -0.84 12.85
CA GLY A 337 -6.94 -0.36 11.84
C GLY A 337 -6.94 1.13 11.64
N ASN A 338 -7.64 1.55 10.59
CA ASN A 338 -7.80 2.94 10.20
C ASN A 338 -9.24 3.41 10.38
N LEU A 339 -9.38 4.71 10.66
CA LEU A 339 -10.64 5.43 10.64
C LEU A 339 -10.43 6.74 9.90
N ILE A 340 -11.20 6.96 8.83
CA ILE A 340 -11.16 8.18 8.02
C ILE A 340 -12.56 8.76 7.92
N GLY A 341 -12.67 10.06 8.13
CA GLY A 341 -13.87 10.84 7.87
C GLY A 341 -13.51 12.13 7.15
N TYR A 342 -14.28 12.53 6.14
CA TYR A 342 -14.02 13.77 5.44
C TYR A 342 -15.29 14.45 4.92
N ALA A 343 -15.18 15.77 4.79
CA ALA A 343 -16.10 16.60 4.03
C ALA A 343 -15.31 17.33 2.94
N ARG A 344 -15.81 17.27 1.70
CA ARG A 344 -15.20 17.89 0.53
C ARG A 344 -16.22 18.71 -0.21
N TRP A 345 -15.89 19.97 -0.46
CA TRP A 345 -16.68 20.88 -1.25
C TRP A 345 -15.96 21.28 -2.53
N ASN A 346 -16.56 21.02 -3.66
CA ASN A 346 -16.10 21.42 -4.98
C ASN A 346 -16.89 22.65 -5.43
N HIS A 347 -16.20 23.70 -5.87
CA HIS A 347 -16.79 24.93 -6.33
C HIS A 347 -16.20 25.38 -7.67
N VAL A 348 -17.06 25.68 -8.63
CA VAL A 348 -16.68 26.28 -9.91
C VAL A 348 -16.83 27.80 -9.82
N PHE A 349 -15.72 28.52 -9.61
CA PHE A 349 -15.72 29.97 -9.51
C PHE A 349 -16.09 30.63 -10.84
N ASN A 350 -15.48 30.14 -11.92
CA ASN A 350 -15.77 30.56 -13.30
C ASN A 350 -15.31 29.49 -14.29
N SER A 351 -15.44 29.75 -15.60
CA SER A 351 -15.05 28.83 -16.67
C SER A 351 -13.59 28.37 -16.65
N ARG A 352 -12.68 29.07 -15.93
CA ARG A 352 -11.23 28.82 -15.88
C ARG A 352 -10.71 28.45 -14.51
N LEU A 353 -11.48 28.67 -13.45
CA LEU A 353 -11.04 28.45 -12.07
C LEU A 353 -12.01 27.51 -11.34
N PHE A 354 -11.47 26.38 -10.91
CA PHE A 354 -12.11 25.38 -10.09
C PHE A 354 -11.42 25.29 -8.73
N GLY A 355 -12.18 25.14 -7.66
CA GLY A 355 -11.66 24.96 -6.30
C GLY A 355 -12.19 23.70 -5.64
N ASN A 356 -11.35 23.07 -4.83
CA ASN A 356 -11.68 21.92 -4.01
C ASN A 356 -11.22 22.19 -2.57
N PHE A 357 -12.13 22.10 -1.61
CA PHE A 357 -11.88 22.31 -0.20
C PHE A 357 -12.18 21.02 0.55
N THR A 358 -11.22 20.52 1.30
CA THR A 358 -11.38 19.27 2.04
C THR A 358 -11.00 19.46 3.50
N ALA A 359 -11.88 19.07 4.41
CA ALA A 359 -11.59 18.89 5.82
C ALA A 359 -11.64 17.41 6.14
N SER A 360 -10.64 16.87 6.85
CA SER A 360 -10.60 15.46 7.16
C SER A 360 -10.07 15.14 8.56
N TYR A 361 -10.52 14.03 9.07
CA TYR A 361 -10.01 13.34 10.25
C TYR A 361 -9.51 11.98 9.82
N ASN A 362 -8.30 11.63 10.22
CA ASN A 362 -7.66 10.36 9.94
C ASN A 362 -7.03 9.80 11.20
N GLN A 363 -7.25 8.53 11.48
CA GLN A 363 -6.65 7.84 12.62
C GLN A 363 -6.18 6.46 12.21
N TYR A 364 -4.94 6.14 12.55
CA TYR A 364 -4.45 4.77 12.66
C TYR A 364 -4.20 4.44 14.13
N ARG A 365 -4.59 3.27 14.57
CA ARG A 365 -4.36 2.79 15.94
C ARG A 365 -4.01 1.31 15.94
N MET A 366 -3.01 0.96 16.73
CA MET A 366 -2.64 -0.41 17.04
C MET A 366 -2.62 -0.61 18.55
N SER A 367 -3.02 -1.80 19.02
CA SER A 367 -2.86 -2.23 20.41
C SER A 367 -2.48 -3.70 20.46
N LEU A 368 -1.44 -3.99 21.23
CA LEU A 368 -0.99 -5.33 21.55
C LEU A 368 -1.19 -5.52 23.05
N ASN A 369 -1.94 -6.55 23.42
CA ASN A 369 -2.17 -6.94 24.80
C ASN A 369 -1.67 -8.39 24.96
N GLU A 370 -0.84 -8.60 25.94
CA GLU A 370 -0.34 -9.88 26.31
C GLU A 370 -0.73 -10.15 27.76
N THR A 371 -1.20 -11.35 28.05
CA THR A 371 -1.48 -11.80 29.41
C THR A 371 -0.93 -13.21 29.54
N SER A 372 -0.06 -13.45 30.48
CA SER A 372 0.37 -14.79 30.86
C SER A 372 0.06 -15.03 32.33
N GLU A 373 -0.42 -16.22 32.63
CA GLU A 373 -0.73 -16.69 33.95
C GLU A 373 -0.11 -18.06 34.13
N ASP A 374 0.65 -18.22 35.20
CA ASP A 374 1.22 -19.48 35.63
C ASP A 374 0.68 -19.80 37.02
N ARG A 375 0.01 -20.93 37.13
CA ARG A 375 -0.66 -21.35 38.34
C ARG A 375 -0.23 -22.77 38.74
N THR A 376 0.17 -22.94 39.96
CA THR A 376 0.44 -24.23 40.57
C THR A 376 -0.44 -24.42 41.79
N ASP A 377 -1.21 -25.49 41.81
CA ASP A 377 -2.02 -25.92 42.95
C ASP A 377 -1.39 -27.15 43.57
N TYR A 378 -1.31 -27.15 44.90
CA TYR A 378 -0.88 -28.29 45.70
C TYR A 378 -2.03 -28.76 46.58
N ARG A 379 -2.45 -30.02 46.46
CA ARG A 379 -3.61 -30.57 47.15
C ARG A 379 -4.88 -29.74 47.01
N GLU A 380 -5.17 -29.28 45.77
CA GLU A 380 -6.28 -28.43 45.42
C GLU A 380 -6.26 -27.03 46.03
N GLN A 381 -5.16 -26.64 46.71
CA GLN A 381 -4.96 -25.29 47.22
C GLN A 381 -3.95 -24.54 46.37
N LEU A 382 -4.23 -23.27 46.13
CA LEU A 382 -3.30 -22.40 45.40
C LEU A 382 -1.98 -22.29 46.16
N HIS A 383 -0.90 -22.74 45.51
CA HIS A 383 0.47 -22.65 46.04
C HIS A 383 1.19 -21.46 45.43
N ASP A 384 1.31 -21.45 44.10
CA ASP A 384 1.96 -20.37 43.37
C ASP A 384 1.06 -19.84 42.25
N TYR A 385 1.07 -18.51 42.09
CA TYR A 385 0.37 -17.85 41.03
C TYR A 385 1.15 -16.63 40.56
N HIS A 386 1.56 -16.65 39.28
CA HIS A 386 2.24 -15.55 38.63
C HIS A 386 1.38 -15.02 37.48
N ARG A 387 1.08 -13.74 37.50
CA ARG A 387 0.33 -13.08 36.44
C ARG A 387 1.15 -11.91 35.89
N TYR A 388 1.39 -11.96 34.60
CA TYR A 388 1.95 -10.85 33.83
C TYR A 388 0.93 -10.36 32.80
N ARG A 389 0.66 -9.07 32.81
CA ARG A 389 -0.18 -8.43 31.79
C ARG A 389 0.56 -7.23 31.24
N SER A 390 0.75 -7.18 29.92
CA SER A 390 1.30 -6.03 29.25
C SER A 390 0.30 -5.46 28.22
N GLU A 391 0.31 -4.15 28.09
CA GLU A 391 -0.43 -3.45 27.05
C GLU A 391 0.51 -2.47 26.36
N PHE A 392 0.61 -2.60 25.04
CA PHE A 392 1.35 -1.69 24.18
C PHE A 392 0.39 -1.04 23.18
N ARG A 393 0.43 0.29 23.07
CA ARG A 393 -0.42 1.07 22.16
C ARG A 393 0.42 1.99 21.31
N SER A 394 0.14 2.02 20.02
CA SER A 394 0.76 2.93 19.05
C SER A 394 -0.28 3.49 18.09
N GLY A 395 0.00 4.67 17.53
CA GLY A 395 -0.87 5.24 16.51
C GLY A 395 -0.56 6.68 16.15
N ILE A 396 -1.33 7.16 15.17
CA ILE A 396 -1.30 8.54 14.69
C ILE A 396 -2.72 9.02 14.45
N ARG A 397 -3.00 10.29 14.79
CA ARG A 397 -4.24 11.00 14.50
C ARG A 397 -3.94 12.31 13.81
N ASP A 398 -4.64 12.56 12.71
CA ASP A 398 -4.49 13.77 11.91
C ASP A 398 -5.81 14.49 11.76
N TRP A 399 -5.75 15.80 11.89
CA TRP A 399 -6.79 16.73 11.45
C TRP A 399 -6.21 17.53 10.29
N SER A 400 -6.83 17.52 9.14
CA SER A 400 -6.32 18.25 7.99
C SER A 400 -7.36 19.16 7.35
N LEU A 401 -6.87 20.31 6.85
CA LEU A 401 -7.58 21.23 6.00
C LEU A 401 -6.77 21.44 4.73
N ARG A 402 -7.42 21.31 3.59
CA ARG A 402 -6.80 21.42 2.27
C ARG A 402 -7.64 22.27 1.34
N ALA A 403 -6.99 23.17 0.61
CA ALA A 403 -7.58 23.96 -0.46
C ALA A 403 -6.74 23.79 -1.72
N ASP A 404 -7.34 23.25 -2.78
CA ASP A 404 -6.70 23.01 -4.08
C ASP A 404 -7.43 23.82 -5.13
N PHE A 405 -6.69 24.45 -6.06
CA PHE A 405 -7.24 25.21 -7.16
C PHE A 405 -6.65 24.74 -8.49
N ASP A 406 -7.53 24.53 -9.48
CA ASP A 406 -7.19 24.30 -10.87
C ASP A 406 -7.52 25.58 -11.67
N PHE A 407 -6.51 26.23 -12.26
CA PHE A 407 -6.65 27.44 -13.05
C PHE A 407 -6.09 27.25 -14.45
N THR A 408 -6.90 27.44 -15.48
CA THR A 408 -6.52 27.28 -16.88
C THR A 408 -6.63 28.64 -17.59
N PRO A 409 -5.60 29.49 -17.51
CA PRO A 409 -5.63 30.82 -18.13
C PRO A 409 -5.64 30.76 -19.67
N SER A 410 -5.04 29.72 -20.25
CA SER A 410 -4.92 29.53 -21.68
C SER A 410 -4.88 28.05 -22.04
N THR A 411 -4.91 27.70 -23.32
CA THR A 411 -4.78 26.33 -23.82
C THR A 411 -3.41 25.70 -23.55
N ARG A 412 -2.39 26.52 -23.32
CA ARG A 412 -0.99 26.09 -23.11
C ARG A 412 -0.59 25.99 -21.66
N HIS A 413 -1.35 26.56 -20.74
CA HIS A 413 -1.04 26.61 -19.31
C HIS A 413 -2.18 26.05 -18.49
N ARG A 414 -1.86 25.08 -17.64
CA ARG A 414 -2.77 24.59 -16.62
C ARG A 414 -2.06 24.68 -15.28
N ILE A 415 -2.42 25.69 -14.50
CA ILE A 415 -1.82 26.03 -13.22
C ILE A 415 -2.62 25.40 -12.11
N ARG A 416 -1.96 24.67 -11.22
CA ARG A 416 -2.53 24.14 -9.98
C ARG A 416 -1.79 24.71 -8.81
N PHE A 417 -2.51 25.17 -7.82
CA PHE A 417 -1.92 25.70 -6.60
C PHE A 417 -2.84 25.42 -5.43
N GLY A 418 -2.28 25.47 -4.24
CA GLY A 418 -3.07 25.21 -3.05
C GLY A 418 -2.27 25.23 -1.77
N SER A 419 -2.97 24.95 -0.70
CA SER A 419 -2.43 24.86 0.65
C SER A 419 -3.00 23.65 1.38
N GLU A 420 -2.20 23.14 2.34
CA GLU A 420 -2.56 22.04 3.19
C GLU A 420 -2.04 22.29 4.60
N PHE A 421 -2.92 22.17 5.59
CA PHE A 421 -2.58 22.22 7.00
C PHE A 421 -2.93 20.90 7.65
N ILE A 422 -1.98 20.29 8.40
CA ILE A 422 -2.19 19.04 9.12
C ILE A 422 -1.73 19.24 10.57
N HIS A 423 -2.59 18.89 11.50
CA HIS A 423 -2.26 18.73 12.92
C HIS A 423 -2.16 17.25 13.25
N HIS A 424 -0.95 16.80 13.57
CA HIS A 424 -0.64 15.43 13.92
C HIS A 424 -0.61 15.23 15.44
N LEU A 425 -1.12 14.09 15.88
CA LEU A 425 -0.92 13.58 17.25
C LEU A 425 -0.41 12.14 17.16
N PHE A 426 0.86 11.95 17.51
CA PHE A 426 1.53 10.66 17.52
C PHE A 426 1.48 10.03 18.90
N THR A 427 1.30 8.70 18.93
CA THR A 427 1.45 7.86 20.11
C THR A 427 2.51 6.82 19.81
N PRO A 428 3.82 7.11 20.03
CA PRO A 428 4.94 6.29 19.54
C PRO A 428 5.25 5.09 20.46
N GLY A 429 4.24 4.45 21.03
CA GLY A 429 4.38 3.27 21.86
C GLY A 429 4.30 3.57 23.37
N VAL A 430 3.08 3.59 23.88
CA VAL A 430 2.83 3.62 25.33
C VAL A 430 2.71 2.18 25.81
N SER A 431 3.51 1.81 26.81
CA SER A 431 3.53 0.48 27.40
C SER A 431 3.15 0.55 28.89
N THR A 432 2.28 -0.37 29.30
CA THR A 432 2.00 -0.62 30.72
C THR A 432 2.18 -2.11 30.99
N ALA A 433 2.76 -2.47 32.13
CA ALA A 433 2.88 -3.84 32.59
C ALA A 433 2.32 -3.95 34.02
N HIS A 434 1.56 -4.99 34.27
CA HIS A 434 1.03 -5.34 35.59
C HIS A 434 1.57 -6.71 35.96
N ILE A 435 2.14 -6.82 37.17
CA ILE A 435 2.72 -8.06 37.72
C ILE A 435 2.01 -8.34 39.03
N GLY A 436 1.39 -9.50 39.12
CA GLY A 436 0.75 -9.98 40.34
C GLY A 436 1.30 -11.37 40.71
N ASN A 437 1.88 -11.53 41.88
CA ASN A 437 2.47 -12.79 42.30
C ASN A 437 1.91 -13.19 43.68
N VAL A 438 1.63 -14.49 43.79
CA VAL A 438 1.33 -15.17 45.02
C VAL A 438 2.36 -16.33 45.13
N ASP A 439 3.10 -16.40 46.21
CA ASP A 439 4.06 -17.47 46.45
C ASP A 439 3.71 -18.11 47.80
N ASP A 440 3.72 -19.46 47.89
CA ASP A 440 3.32 -20.23 49.09
C ASP A 440 1.97 -19.80 49.64
N GLY A 441 0.99 -19.48 48.76
CA GLY A 441 -0.33 -19.03 49.18
C GLY A 441 -0.42 -17.61 49.76
N SER A 442 0.67 -16.85 49.76
CA SER A 442 0.73 -15.48 50.26
C SER A 442 1.04 -14.49 49.17
N ALA A 443 0.26 -13.40 49.08
CA ALA A 443 0.49 -12.34 48.12
C ALA A 443 1.82 -11.62 48.38
N ARG A 444 2.73 -11.63 47.39
CA ARG A 444 4.05 -10.96 47.50
C ARG A 444 4.16 -9.69 46.65
N GLN A 445 3.49 -9.62 45.51
CA GLN A 445 3.57 -8.48 44.62
C GLN A 445 2.25 -8.26 43.86
N ASP A 446 1.82 -7.01 43.81
CA ASP A 446 0.75 -6.54 42.94
C ASP A 446 1.10 -5.12 42.50
N THR A 447 1.75 -4.98 41.36
CA THR A 447 2.37 -3.72 40.93
C THR A 447 2.12 -3.45 39.45
N THR A 448 1.79 -2.18 39.17
CA THR A 448 1.66 -1.71 37.79
C THR A 448 2.81 -0.77 37.45
N TYR A 449 3.50 -1.10 36.36
CA TYR A 449 4.56 -0.28 35.78
C TYR A 449 4.01 0.42 34.52
N ALA A 450 4.19 1.72 34.43
CA ALA A 450 3.87 2.49 33.24
C ALA A 450 5.13 3.08 32.64
N ASN A 451 5.42 2.75 31.39
CA ASN A 451 6.50 3.39 30.66
C ASN A 451 5.99 4.69 30.04
N ASN A 452 6.30 5.82 30.68
CA ASN A 452 5.94 7.15 30.24
C ASN A 452 7.01 7.84 29.37
N SER A 453 8.08 7.11 29.00
CA SER A 453 9.16 7.70 28.18
C SER A 453 8.71 8.10 26.77
N ASN A 454 7.65 7.47 26.24
CA ASN A 454 7.10 7.74 24.91
C ASN A 454 5.74 8.45 24.96
N LEU A 455 5.69 9.63 25.59
CA LEU A 455 4.47 10.46 25.67
C LEU A 455 3.96 10.86 24.28
N PRO A 456 2.65 11.12 24.12
CA PRO A 456 2.09 11.59 22.87
C PRO A 456 2.78 12.86 22.37
N GLN A 457 3.19 12.86 21.10
CA GLN A 457 3.92 13.95 20.46
C GLN A 457 3.02 14.67 19.45
N ARG A 458 3.11 16.00 19.43
CA ARG A 458 2.34 16.84 18.48
C ARG A 458 3.24 17.36 17.38
N GLY A 459 2.72 17.34 16.15
CA GLY A 459 3.32 17.96 14.98
C GLY A 459 2.31 18.83 14.25
N MET A 460 2.77 19.92 13.66
CA MET A 460 1.96 20.76 12.77
C MET A 460 2.70 20.91 11.45
N GLU A 461 2.03 20.58 10.34
CA GLU A 461 2.54 20.75 8.99
C GLU A 461 1.69 21.78 8.25
N LEU A 462 2.35 22.78 7.67
CA LEU A 462 1.74 23.74 6.74
C LEU A 462 2.51 23.65 5.42
N SER A 463 1.79 23.39 4.34
CA SER A 463 2.37 23.26 3.02
C SER A 463 1.67 24.18 2.02
N LEU A 464 2.45 24.81 1.16
CA LEU A 464 1.99 25.58 0.00
C LEU A 464 2.58 24.95 -1.25
N TYR A 465 1.83 24.87 -2.33
CA TYR A 465 2.34 24.35 -3.60
C TYR A 465 1.76 25.14 -4.77
N ALA A 466 2.54 25.14 -5.85
CA ALA A 466 2.10 25.58 -7.17
C ALA A 466 2.78 24.72 -8.24
N GLU A 467 2.09 24.43 -9.32
CA GLU A 467 2.61 23.75 -10.50
C GLU A 467 1.96 24.27 -11.77
N ASP A 468 2.70 24.35 -12.86
CA ASP A 468 2.21 24.69 -14.18
C ASP A 468 2.54 23.57 -15.18
N SER A 469 1.52 22.99 -15.76
CA SER A 469 1.63 22.12 -16.92
C SER A 469 1.59 22.97 -18.16
N TRP A 470 2.77 23.22 -18.73
CA TRP A 470 2.99 24.14 -19.83
C TRP A 470 3.32 23.43 -21.14
N GLU A 471 2.51 23.66 -22.17
CA GLU A 471 2.79 23.24 -23.54
C GLU A 471 3.58 24.34 -24.26
N ALA A 472 4.92 24.29 -24.08
CA ALA A 472 5.80 25.33 -24.63
C ALA A 472 5.76 25.38 -26.16
N THR A 473 5.70 24.19 -26.79
CA THR A 473 5.47 24.02 -28.24
C THR A 473 4.57 22.80 -28.47
N ASP A 474 4.20 22.55 -29.72
CA ASP A 474 3.43 21.36 -30.09
C ASP A 474 4.18 20.04 -29.85
N ARG A 475 5.51 20.10 -29.59
CA ARG A 475 6.37 18.94 -29.32
C ARG A 475 6.98 18.95 -27.93
N LEU A 476 7.01 20.09 -27.25
CA LEU A 476 7.66 20.26 -25.95
C LEU A 476 6.64 20.60 -24.89
N SER A 477 6.46 19.72 -23.95
CA SER A 477 5.63 19.92 -22.76
C SER A 477 6.49 19.89 -21.49
N LEU A 478 6.22 20.83 -20.58
CA LEU A 478 6.91 20.99 -19.31
C LEU A 478 5.90 20.89 -18.19
N ASN A 479 6.29 20.30 -17.06
CA ASN A 479 5.59 20.46 -15.80
C ASN A 479 6.58 21.02 -14.78
N LEU A 480 6.29 22.23 -14.32
CA LEU A 480 7.14 23.01 -13.41
C LEU A 480 6.38 23.16 -12.10
N GLY A 481 6.86 22.53 -11.04
CA GLY A 481 6.21 22.54 -9.74
C GLY A 481 7.16 22.87 -8.60
N ALA A 482 6.60 23.44 -7.55
CA ALA A 482 7.28 23.67 -6.29
C ALA A 482 6.31 23.46 -5.12
N ARG A 483 6.82 22.87 -4.04
CA ARG A 483 6.15 22.76 -2.74
C ARG A 483 7.06 23.32 -1.66
N ALA A 484 6.53 24.15 -0.80
CA ALA A 484 7.18 24.60 0.41
C ALA A 484 6.40 24.06 1.60
N SER A 485 7.08 23.41 2.54
CA SER A 485 6.45 22.82 3.73
C SER A 485 7.19 23.27 4.99
N LEU A 486 6.41 23.70 5.99
CA LEU A 486 6.87 24.06 7.33
C LEU A 486 6.33 23.00 8.31
N PHE A 487 7.22 22.24 8.95
CA PHE A 487 6.84 21.29 10.00
C PHE A 487 7.35 21.78 11.35
N ARG A 488 6.44 21.89 12.34
CA ARG A 488 6.77 22.32 13.71
C ARG A 488 6.50 21.21 14.71
N THR A 489 7.51 20.90 15.51
CA THR A 489 7.45 19.86 16.56
C THR A 489 8.40 20.20 17.70
N GLN A 490 8.04 19.94 18.94
CA GLN A 490 8.88 20.13 20.15
C GLN A 490 9.57 21.51 20.19
N GLY A 491 8.89 22.58 19.77
CA GLY A 491 9.43 23.95 19.74
C GLY A 491 10.37 24.24 18.55
N LYS A 492 10.72 23.26 17.72
CA LYS A 492 11.57 23.41 16.53
C LYS A 492 10.74 23.44 15.25
N SER A 493 11.14 24.26 14.30
CA SER A 493 10.53 24.39 12.98
C SER A 493 11.51 23.98 11.90
N TYR A 494 11.03 23.21 10.93
CA TYR A 494 11.77 22.75 9.77
C TYR A 494 11.08 23.24 8.50
N LEU A 495 11.77 24.05 7.72
CA LEU A 495 11.30 24.52 6.42
C LEU A 495 11.99 23.71 5.32
N SER A 496 11.22 23.25 4.34
CA SER A 496 11.72 22.53 3.17
C SER A 496 11.14 23.11 1.87
N ALA A 497 12.00 23.27 0.88
CA ALA A 497 11.65 23.61 -0.49
C ALA A 497 11.81 22.36 -1.37
N GLN A 498 10.80 22.04 -2.16
CA GLN A 498 10.70 20.81 -2.93
C GLN A 498 10.38 21.13 -4.39
N PRO A 499 11.39 21.57 -5.20
CA PRO A 499 11.21 21.79 -6.63
C PRO A 499 11.02 20.48 -7.38
N ARG A 500 10.22 20.52 -8.44
CA ARG A 500 9.92 19.39 -9.32
C ARG A 500 9.83 19.88 -10.76
N VAL A 501 10.50 19.18 -11.65
CA VAL A 501 10.52 19.53 -13.07
C VAL A 501 10.35 18.23 -13.87
N SER A 502 9.43 18.25 -14.82
CA SER A 502 9.31 17.18 -15.82
C SER A 502 9.25 17.79 -17.20
N VAL A 503 9.93 17.14 -18.12
CA VAL A 503 10.03 17.54 -19.52
C VAL A 503 9.62 16.36 -20.38
N ARG A 504 8.77 16.59 -21.38
CA ARG A 504 8.42 15.64 -22.42
C ARG A 504 8.71 16.27 -23.78
N TYR A 505 9.36 15.51 -24.65
CA TYR A 505 9.58 15.89 -26.04
C TYR A 505 9.04 14.80 -26.99
N ASP A 506 8.12 15.21 -27.85
CA ASP A 506 7.50 14.34 -28.86
C ASP A 506 8.29 14.42 -30.18
N TRP A 507 9.06 13.36 -30.49
CA TRP A 507 9.88 13.28 -31.69
C TRP A 507 9.04 13.01 -32.94
N SER A 508 8.04 12.17 -32.79
CA SER A 508 7.11 11.76 -33.83
C SER A 508 5.77 11.34 -33.22
N LYS A 509 4.77 11.10 -34.09
CA LYS A 509 3.54 10.44 -33.62
C LYS A 509 3.85 9.06 -33.06
N GLY A 510 3.69 8.90 -31.77
CA GLY A 510 3.90 7.65 -31.05
C GLY A 510 5.31 7.44 -30.46
N PHE A 511 6.26 8.37 -30.62
CA PHE A 511 7.56 8.28 -29.93
C PHE A 511 7.88 9.56 -29.16
N ALA A 512 8.10 9.42 -27.86
CA ALA A 512 8.42 10.51 -26.96
C ALA A 512 9.55 10.14 -26.00
N THR A 513 10.30 11.16 -25.57
CA THR A 513 11.25 11.04 -24.47
C THR A 513 10.82 11.94 -23.32
N LYS A 514 11.09 11.50 -22.09
CA LYS A 514 10.81 12.26 -20.88
C LYS A 514 12.04 12.31 -19.99
N ALA A 515 12.18 13.39 -19.24
CA ALA A 515 13.15 13.53 -18.18
C ALA A 515 12.50 14.24 -16.99
N SER A 516 12.94 13.92 -15.78
CA SER A 516 12.41 14.55 -14.58
C SER A 516 13.41 14.64 -13.44
N TYR A 517 13.21 15.68 -12.65
CA TYR A 517 13.85 15.88 -11.35
C TYR A 517 12.82 16.18 -10.29
N SER A 518 12.97 15.56 -9.11
CA SER A 518 12.10 15.81 -7.97
C SER A 518 12.89 15.84 -6.68
N CYS A 519 12.70 16.92 -5.91
CA CYS A 519 13.11 17.00 -4.52
C CYS A 519 11.91 16.72 -3.62
N MET A 520 12.07 15.85 -2.63
CA MET A 520 11.00 15.38 -1.77
C MET A 520 11.46 15.45 -0.31
N ALA A 521 10.52 15.73 0.61
CA ALA A 521 10.74 15.73 2.05
C ALA A 521 9.70 14.88 2.75
N GLN A 522 10.09 14.23 3.86
CA GLN A 522 9.21 13.41 4.69
C GLN A 522 9.44 13.72 6.17
N TYR A 523 8.32 13.83 6.92
CA TYR A 523 8.30 14.22 8.34
C TYR A 523 7.76 13.14 9.26
N VAL A 524 7.15 12.12 8.70
CA VAL A 524 6.50 11.01 9.43
C VAL A 524 7.10 9.70 8.96
N HIS A 525 7.58 8.89 9.88
CA HIS A 525 8.37 7.68 9.62
C HIS A 525 7.68 6.45 10.21
N LEU A 526 7.91 5.29 9.61
CA LEU A 526 7.57 3.99 10.15
C LEU A 526 8.85 3.25 10.52
N LEU A 527 9.05 3.02 11.80
CA LEU A 527 10.18 2.25 12.31
C LEU A 527 9.83 0.78 12.37
N SER A 528 10.55 -0.05 11.61
CA SER A 528 10.38 -1.50 11.56
C SER A 528 11.64 -2.21 12.04
N SER A 529 11.51 -3.02 13.07
CA SER A 529 12.58 -3.86 13.62
C SER A 529 12.70 -5.22 12.92
N THR A 530 11.73 -5.58 12.09
CA THR A 530 11.68 -6.87 11.40
C THR A 530 12.09 -6.75 9.92
N PRO A 531 12.42 -7.88 9.26
CA PRO A 531 12.69 -7.88 7.81
C PRO A 531 11.47 -7.52 6.95
N PHE A 532 10.27 -7.49 7.52
CA PHE A 532 9.00 -7.16 6.86
C PHE A 532 8.20 -6.17 7.69
N SER A 533 7.29 -5.44 7.06
CA SER A 533 6.43 -4.49 7.77
C SER A 533 5.36 -5.23 8.56
N MET A 534 5.19 -4.81 9.82
CA MET A 534 4.24 -5.37 10.77
C MET A 534 3.28 -4.29 11.29
N PRO A 535 2.06 -4.65 11.69
CA PRO A 535 1.17 -3.70 12.36
C PRO A 535 1.74 -3.12 13.65
N THR A 536 2.72 -3.81 14.25
CA THR A 536 3.44 -3.40 15.45
C THR A 536 4.54 -2.36 15.18
N ASP A 537 4.85 -2.08 13.92
CA ASP A 537 5.80 -1.02 13.54
C ASP A 537 5.32 0.35 14.02
N LEU A 538 6.26 1.23 14.40
CA LEU A 538 5.94 2.51 15.02
C LEU A 538 5.88 3.65 14.03
N TRP A 539 4.76 4.33 13.98
CA TRP A 539 4.64 5.64 13.35
C TRP A 539 5.16 6.74 14.29
N VAL A 540 6.23 7.39 13.88
CA VAL A 540 6.91 8.45 14.65
C VAL A 540 7.09 9.71 13.81
N PRO A 541 7.04 10.92 14.44
CA PRO A 541 7.37 12.17 13.75
C PRO A 541 8.89 12.39 13.70
N ILE A 542 9.29 13.37 12.90
CA ILE A 542 10.55 14.07 13.17
C ILE A 542 10.45 14.78 14.52
N THR A 543 11.59 15.00 15.16
CA THR A 543 11.68 15.61 16.49
C THR A 543 12.73 16.74 16.49
N ARG A 544 13.06 17.23 17.66
CA ARG A 544 14.17 18.17 17.80
C ARG A 544 15.51 17.56 17.36
N ASN A 545 15.69 16.25 17.57
CA ASN A 545 16.91 15.49 17.29
C ASN A 545 16.86 14.78 15.93
N ILE A 546 15.69 14.30 15.53
CA ILE A 546 15.47 13.60 14.27
C ILE A 546 15.09 14.59 13.18
N ARG A 547 15.95 14.72 12.18
CA ARG A 547 15.76 15.67 11.06
C ARG A 547 14.81 15.08 10.00
N PRO A 548 14.17 15.95 9.17
CA PRO A 548 13.40 15.48 8.02
C PRO A 548 14.25 14.62 7.07
N MET A 549 13.65 13.55 6.55
CA MET A 549 14.25 12.82 5.43
C MET A 549 14.09 13.63 4.13
N TYR A 550 15.11 13.57 3.27
CA TYR A 550 15.07 14.15 1.92
C TYR A 550 15.45 13.12 0.88
N ALA A 551 14.83 13.23 -0.29
CA ALA A 551 15.24 12.48 -1.46
C ALA A 551 15.33 13.40 -2.68
N ASN A 552 16.41 13.25 -3.46
CA ASN A 552 16.54 13.78 -4.80
C ASN A 552 16.46 12.62 -5.78
N GLN A 553 15.52 12.70 -6.73
CA GLN A 553 15.35 11.67 -7.74
C GLN A 553 15.45 12.28 -9.13
N TYR A 554 16.29 11.67 -9.97
CA TYR A 554 16.48 11.95 -11.39
C TYR A 554 15.94 10.77 -12.17
N SER A 555 15.18 11.01 -13.23
CA SER A 555 14.66 9.94 -14.08
C SER A 555 14.66 10.40 -15.54
N ALA A 556 14.92 9.45 -16.45
CA ALA A 556 14.82 9.67 -17.88
C ALA A 556 14.22 8.41 -18.54
N GLY A 557 13.50 8.58 -19.65
CA GLY A 557 12.87 7.45 -20.31
C GLY A 557 12.42 7.73 -21.73
N ALA A 558 12.18 6.65 -22.47
CA ALA A 558 11.65 6.62 -23.82
C ALA A 558 10.33 5.85 -23.86
N TYR A 559 9.40 6.31 -24.67
CA TYR A 559 8.03 5.81 -24.74
C TYR A 559 7.62 5.67 -26.18
N TYR A 560 6.98 4.54 -26.50
CA TYR A 560 6.54 4.25 -27.86
C TYR A 560 5.11 3.70 -27.87
N THR A 561 4.25 4.36 -28.65
CA THR A 561 2.82 4.01 -28.85
C THR A 561 2.48 3.89 -30.33
N GLY A 562 3.48 3.72 -31.21
CA GLY A 562 3.29 3.67 -32.66
C GLY A 562 2.65 2.38 -33.16
N LEU A 563 2.55 1.33 -32.33
CA LEU A 563 1.82 0.11 -32.67
C LEU A 563 0.43 0.17 -32.04
N PRO A 564 -0.66 0.02 -32.84
CA PRO A 564 -2.01 0.10 -32.33
C PRO A 564 -2.25 -0.88 -31.17
N GLY A 565 -2.77 -0.33 -30.08
CA GLY A 565 -3.09 -1.08 -28.85
C GLY A 565 -1.89 -1.52 -28.01
N TRP A 566 -0.67 -1.16 -28.38
CA TRP A 566 0.53 -1.42 -27.60
C TRP A 566 1.19 -0.16 -27.08
N GLU A 567 1.69 -0.23 -25.86
CA GLU A 567 2.46 0.80 -25.20
C GLU A 567 3.78 0.20 -24.68
N PHE A 568 4.90 0.85 -25.02
CA PHE A 568 6.23 0.46 -24.56
C PHE A 568 6.87 1.59 -23.79
N SER A 569 7.50 1.27 -22.68
CA SER A 569 8.30 2.23 -21.91
C SER A 569 9.61 1.65 -21.46
N LEU A 570 10.66 2.49 -21.51
CA LEU A 570 11.97 2.26 -20.94
C LEU A 570 12.28 3.43 -20.03
N GLU A 571 12.43 3.20 -18.74
CA GLU A 571 12.72 4.24 -17.74
C GLU A 571 13.99 3.90 -16.96
N GLY A 572 14.88 4.88 -16.79
CA GLY A 572 16.01 4.81 -15.87
C GLY A 572 15.84 5.80 -14.73
N TYR A 573 16.29 5.46 -13.54
CA TYR A 573 16.24 6.38 -12.39
C TYR A 573 17.49 6.28 -11.52
N TYR A 574 17.80 7.42 -10.84
CA TYR A 574 18.78 7.52 -9.78
C TYR A 574 18.21 8.34 -8.64
N LYS A 575 18.22 7.80 -7.41
CA LYS A 575 17.64 8.39 -6.21
C LYS A 575 18.68 8.44 -5.09
N GLN A 576 18.86 9.60 -4.50
CA GLN A 576 19.68 9.81 -3.31
C GLN A 576 18.79 10.17 -2.14
N MET A 577 19.00 9.57 -0.98
CA MET A 577 18.25 9.81 0.25
C MET A 577 19.20 10.25 1.37
N ARG A 578 18.72 11.16 2.24
CA ARG A 578 19.44 11.67 3.40
C ARG A 578 18.56 11.60 4.63
N HIS A 579 19.20 11.39 5.80
CA HIS A 579 18.56 11.27 7.10
C HIS A 579 17.53 10.12 7.15
N ILE A 580 17.79 9.03 6.44
CA ILE A 580 16.97 7.83 6.56
C ILE A 580 17.15 7.25 7.96
N LEU A 581 16.07 6.73 8.54
CA LEU A 581 16.08 6.17 9.88
C LEU A 581 16.19 4.65 9.84
N GLU A 582 17.01 4.10 10.74
CA GLU A 582 17.10 2.66 10.98
C GLU A 582 17.38 2.40 12.46
N TYR A 583 16.91 1.27 12.99
CA TYR A 583 17.30 0.86 14.34
C TYR A 583 18.79 0.50 14.40
N GLN A 584 19.41 0.87 15.51
CA GLN A 584 20.79 0.44 15.86
C GLN A 584 20.86 -1.09 15.91
N ASP A 585 22.06 -1.65 15.72
CA ASP A 585 22.28 -3.08 15.83
C ASP A 585 22.08 -3.56 17.28
N GLY A 586 21.37 -4.68 17.46
CA GLY A 586 21.14 -5.29 18.77
C GLY A 586 20.07 -4.63 19.64
N VAL A 587 19.37 -3.58 19.15
CA VAL A 587 18.35 -2.88 19.94
C VAL A 587 17.00 -3.55 19.81
N SER A 588 16.36 -3.82 20.97
CA SER A 588 14.98 -4.33 21.01
C SER A 588 13.96 -3.21 21.04
N PHE A 589 12.88 -3.44 20.34
CA PHE A 589 11.72 -2.54 20.28
C PHE A 589 10.85 -2.62 21.53
N PHE A 590 10.65 -3.83 22.06
CA PHE A 590 9.80 -4.08 23.23
C PHE A 590 10.59 -4.00 24.54
N GLY A 591 9.94 -3.55 25.61
CA GLY A 591 10.40 -3.75 26.99
C GLY A 591 11.51 -2.82 27.50
N THR A 592 11.93 -1.78 26.79
CA THR A 592 12.96 -0.85 27.27
C THR A 592 12.37 0.48 27.75
N SER A 593 12.95 1.05 28.81
CA SER A 593 12.57 2.36 29.37
C SER A 593 13.08 3.55 28.57
N THR A 594 13.89 3.32 27.53
CA THR A 594 14.54 4.37 26.72
C THR A 594 13.61 4.93 25.67
N HIS A 595 13.77 6.21 25.36
CA HIS A 595 13.06 6.88 24.27
C HIS A 595 13.37 6.22 22.92
N TRP A 596 12.38 6.12 22.04
CA TRP A 596 12.56 5.56 20.70
C TRP A 596 13.63 6.29 19.87
N GLU A 597 13.83 7.60 20.12
CA GLU A 597 14.85 8.41 19.44
C GLU A 597 16.28 7.93 19.71
N GLU A 598 16.52 7.35 20.86
CA GLU A 598 17.84 6.83 21.27
C GLU A 598 18.16 5.47 20.64
N LYS A 599 17.18 4.84 20.01
CA LYS A 599 17.28 3.51 19.40
C LYS A 599 17.55 3.56 17.90
N VAL A 600 17.50 4.73 17.30
CA VAL A 600 17.56 4.91 15.85
C VAL A 600 18.71 5.79 15.43
N GLU A 601 19.22 5.52 14.22
CA GLU A 601 20.28 6.30 13.60
C GLU A 601 19.84 6.92 12.29
N MET A 602 20.46 8.07 11.93
CA MET A 602 20.19 8.78 10.70
C MET A 602 21.29 8.51 9.67
N GLY A 603 20.93 7.89 8.56
CA GLY A 603 21.86 7.51 7.51
C GLY A 603 21.57 8.12 6.14
N GLN A 604 22.22 7.53 5.16
CA GLN A 604 22.13 7.85 3.75
C GLN A 604 21.68 6.65 2.96
N GLY A 605 20.96 6.89 1.85
CA GLY A 605 20.54 5.83 0.94
C GLY A 605 20.77 6.23 -0.51
N ARG A 606 20.99 5.25 -1.37
CA ARG A 606 21.00 5.40 -2.82
C ARG A 606 20.26 4.25 -3.47
N SER A 607 19.55 4.52 -4.54
CA SER A 607 18.86 3.52 -5.34
C SER A 607 18.88 3.93 -6.80
N TYR A 608 19.10 2.98 -7.69
CA TYR A 608 19.09 3.20 -9.13
C TYR A 608 18.64 1.95 -9.86
N GLY A 609 18.07 2.15 -11.04
CA GLY A 609 17.56 1.02 -11.81
C GLY A 609 17.07 1.39 -13.19
N LEU A 610 16.79 0.33 -13.95
CA LEU A 610 16.21 0.35 -15.28
C LEU A 610 14.90 -0.43 -15.25
N GLU A 611 13.85 0.15 -15.82
CA GLU A 611 12.50 -0.39 -15.87
C GLU A 611 12.04 -0.49 -17.33
N LEU A 612 11.60 -1.68 -17.74
CA LEU A 612 11.03 -1.95 -19.06
C LEU A 612 9.59 -2.40 -18.88
N MET A 613 8.71 -1.95 -19.75
CA MET A 613 7.32 -2.39 -19.80
C MET A 613 6.82 -2.45 -21.23
N ALA A 614 6.11 -3.52 -21.56
CA ALA A 614 5.30 -3.64 -22.75
C ALA A 614 3.87 -3.98 -22.30
N GLN A 615 2.90 -3.12 -22.66
CA GLN A 615 1.51 -3.25 -22.27
C GLN A 615 0.60 -3.29 -23.49
N ARG A 616 -0.41 -4.15 -23.43
CA ARG A 616 -1.51 -4.17 -24.40
C ARG A 616 -2.81 -3.82 -23.68
N THR A 617 -3.48 -2.75 -24.13
CA THR A 617 -4.64 -2.20 -23.44
C THR A 617 -5.98 -2.46 -24.16
N VAL A 618 -5.94 -2.97 -25.39
CA VAL A 618 -7.11 -3.19 -26.27
C VAL A 618 -7.17 -4.61 -26.82
N GLY A 619 -8.38 -5.05 -27.19
CA GLY A 619 -8.66 -6.37 -27.74
C GLY A 619 -9.00 -7.42 -26.70
N ASN A 620 -9.21 -8.67 -27.15
CA ASN A 620 -9.60 -9.78 -26.27
C ASN A 620 -8.49 -10.21 -25.32
N THR A 621 -7.22 -9.96 -25.67
CA THR A 621 -6.06 -10.22 -24.83
C THR A 621 -5.46 -8.90 -24.41
N THR A 622 -5.48 -8.62 -23.13
CA THR A 622 -4.89 -7.43 -22.49
C THR A 622 -3.90 -7.83 -21.40
N GLY A 623 -3.01 -6.93 -21.04
CA GLY A 623 -2.05 -7.19 -19.98
C GLY A 623 -0.72 -6.52 -20.22
N TRP A 624 0.29 -6.91 -19.46
CA TRP A 624 1.65 -6.38 -19.60
C TRP A 624 2.71 -7.38 -19.19
N ILE A 625 3.91 -7.16 -19.69
CA ILE A 625 5.14 -7.71 -19.16
C ILE A 625 6.02 -6.56 -18.67
N SER A 626 6.59 -6.70 -17.51
CA SER A 626 7.52 -5.72 -16.94
C SER A 626 8.81 -6.38 -16.47
N TYR A 627 9.92 -5.66 -16.64
CA TYR A 627 11.24 -6.05 -16.13
C TYR A 627 11.86 -4.88 -15.39
N THR A 628 12.43 -5.16 -14.22
CA THR A 628 13.16 -4.18 -13.43
C THR A 628 14.52 -4.73 -13.05
N LEU A 629 15.57 -3.97 -13.37
CA LEU A 629 16.92 -4.15 -12.86
C LEU A 629 17.19 -3.02 -11.88
N ALA A 630 17.44 -3.33 -10.61
CA ALA A 630 17.59 -2.30 -9.57
C ALA A 630 18.69 -2.63 -8.56
N LYS A 631 19.22 -1.59 -7.92
CA LYS A 631 20.11 -1.69 -6.76
C LYS A 631 19.73 -0.64 -5.72
N SER A 632 19.66 -1.07 -4.45
CA SER A 632 19.36 -0.18 -3.32
C SER A 632 20.32 -0.44 -2.18
N GLU A 633 20.96 0.61 -1.67
CA GLU A 633 21.99 0.54 -0.64
C GLU A 633 21.76 1.60 0.44
N ARG A 634 22.25 1.30 1.65
CA ARG A 634 22.21 2.18 2.83
C ARG A 634 23.61 2.35 3.42
N ARG A 635 23.82 3.46 4.11
CA ARG A 635 25.06 3.77 4.84
C ARG A 635 24.77 4.64 6.05
N PHE A 636 25.43 4.38 7.16
CA PHE A 636 25.39 5.18 8.39
C PHE A 636 26.81 5.64 8.71
N PRO A 637 27.18 6.87 8.28
CA PRO A 637 28.58 7.32 8.29
C PRO A 637 29.21 7.46 9.67
N ASP A 638 28.39 7.55 10.72
CA ASP A 638 28.82 7.59 12.13
C ASP A 638 29.48 6.28 12.63
N GLY A 639 29.30 5.21 11.88
CA GLY A 639 29.88 3.90 12.21
C GLY A 639 29.01 3.01 13.08
N SER A 640 27.87 3.49 13.57
CA SER A 640 26.95 2.76 14.47
C SER A 640 26.32 1.52 13.80
N ILE A 641 26.11 1.58 12.50
CA ILE A 641 25.56 0.49 11.71
C ILE A 641 26.55 0.11 10.62
N ASN A 642 26.87 -1.19 10.52
CA ASN A 642 27.74 -1.77 9.51
C ASN A 642 29.10 -1.04 9.37
N HIS A 643 29.69 -0.57 10.46
CA HIS A 643 30.98 0.15 10.52
C HIS A 643 31.08 1.32 9.53
N GLY A 644 29.97 2.00 9.25
CA GLY A 644 29.94 3.14 8.32
C GLY A 644 30.08 2.80 6.84
N GLN A 645 30.07 1.52 6.47
CA GLN A 645 30.21 1.06 5.09
C GLN A 645 28.84 0.96 4.39
N TRP A 646 28.82 1.03 3.07
CA TRP A 646 27.64 0.77 2.28
C TRP A 646 27.26 -0.72 2.37
N PHE A 647 25.97 -1.00 2.59
CA PHE A 647 25.41 -2.34 2.60
C PHE A 647 24.11 -2.41 1.80
N PRO A 648 23.74 -3.57 1.25
CA PRO A 648 22.47 -3.73 0.54
C PRO A 648 21.30 -3.45 1.47
N HIS A 649 20.30 -2.73 0.96
CA HIS A 649 19.04 -2.59 1.70
C HIS A 649 18.33 -3.94 1.81
N LYS A 650 17.62 -4.21 2.91
CA LYS A 650 16.91 -5.48 3.14
C LYS A 650 15.95 -5.85 2.00
N TYR A 651 15.47 -4.86 1.24
CA TYR A 651 14.59 -5.02 0.07
C TYR A 651 15.32 -4.84 -1.28
N ASP A 652 16.65 -4.96 -1.30
CA ASP A 652 17.41 -4.92 -2.55
C ASP A 652 17.15 -6.20 -3.35
N ARG A 653 16.33 -6.09 -4.39
CA ARG A 653 16.07 -7.14 -5.38
C ARG A 653 16.68 -6.72 -6.70
N ARG A 654 17.63 -7.52 -7.20
CA ARG A 654 18.40 -7.18 -8.39
C ARG A 654 17.56 -7.27 -9.66
N HIS A 655 16.80 -8.34 -9.82
CA HIS A 655 15.97 -8.61 -10.98
C HIS A 655 14.52 -8.85 -10.52
N SER A 656 13.58 -8.27 -11.25
CA SER A 656 12.14 -8.53 -11.07
C SER A 656 11.48 -8.58 -12.44
N ILE A 657 10.73 -9.65 -12.71
CA ILE A 657 9.92 -9.84 -13.92
C ILE A 657 8.49 -10.08 -13.47
N ASN A 658 7.55 -9.34 -14.05
CA ASN A 658 6.13 -9.57 -13.82
C ASN A 658 5.42 -9.68 -15.17
N LEU A 659 4.58 -10.69 -15.30
CA LEU A 659 3.69 -10.90 -16.43
C LEU A 659 2.25 -10.94 -15.90
N CYS A 660 1.38 -10.14 -16.48
CA CYS A 660 -0.05 -10.18 -16.22
C CYS A 660 -0.77 -10.26 -17.57
N VAL A 661 -1.60 -11.27 -17.76
CA VAL A 661 -2.36 -11.48 -19.00
C VAL A 661 -3.80 -11.81 -18.65
N ASN A 662 -4.72 -11.11 -19.30
CA ASN A 662 -6.14 -11.37 -19.25
C ASN A 662 -6.63 -11.68 -20.67
N HIS A 663 -7.31 -12.80 -20.86
CA HIS A 663 -7.88 -13.19 -22.14
C HIS A 663 -9.37 -13.48 -22.01
N ARG A 664 -10.16 -12.82 -22.82
CA ARG A 664 -11.61 -13.03 -22.93
C ARG A 664 -11.88 -13.97 -24.10
N PHE A 665 -12.22 -15.23 -23.80
CA PHE A 665 -12.62 -16.21 -24.80
C PHE A 665 -14.04 -15.93 -25.34
N SER A 666 -14.92 -15.46 -24.49
CA SER A 666 -16.31 -15.13 -24.81
C SER A 666 -16.91 -14.23 -23.72
N ASP A 667 -18.15 -13.76 -23.91
CA ASP A 667 -18.91 -13.08 -22.84
C ASP A 667 -19.15 -13.93 -21.60
N ARG A 668 -18.95 -15.25 -21.71
CA ARG A 668 -19.18 -16.20 -20.63
C ARG A 668 -17.91 -16.62 -19.91
N ILE A 669 -16.77 -16.56 -20.59
CA ILE A 669 -15.52 -17.09 -20.03
C ILE A 669 -14.39 -16.09 -20.31
N ASP A 670 -13.75 -15.69 -19.24
CA ASP A 670 -12.48 -14.98 -19.28
C ASP A 670 -11.46 -15.62 -18.33
N VAL A 671 -10.19 -15.53 -18.69
CA VAL A 671 -9.06 -16.12 -17.96
C VAL A 671 -8.04 -15.05 -17.67
N GLY A 672 -7.63 -14.97 -16.41
CA GLY A 672 -6.51 -14.16 -15.97
C GLY A 672 -5.33 -15.02 -15.54
N ALA A 673 -4.12 -14.58 -15.84
CA ALA A 673 -2.89 -15.19 -15.34
C ALA A 673 -1.91 -14.10 -14.91
N SER A 674 -1.22 -14.34 -13.79
CA SER A 674 -0.12 -13.49 -13.33
C SER A 674 1.08 -14.36 -12.96
N TRP A 675 2.25 -14.04 -13.52
CA TRP A 675 3.50 -14.70 -13.19
C TRP A 675 4.51 -13.67 -12.69
N ILE A 676 5.18 -14.02 -11.61
CA ILE A 676 6.20 -13.20 -10.99
C ILE A 676 7.50 -13.99 -10.84
N PHE A 677 8.59 -13.30 -11.03
CA PHE A 677 9.94 -13.75 -10.69
C PHE A 677 10.71 -12.58 -10.09
N TYR A 678 11.37 -12.78 -8.97
CA TYR A 678 12.33 -11.82 -8.43
C TYR A 678 13.45 -12.49 -7.65
N THR A 679 14.64 -11.90 -7.71
CA THR A 679 15.76 -12.27 -6.84
C THR A 679 15.42 -11.93 -5.41
N GLY A 680 15.86 -12.77 -4.46
CA GLY A 680 15.57 -12.56 -3.04
C GLY A 680 16.10 -11.24 -2.49
N GLY A 681 15.46 -10.74 -1.44
CA GLY A 681 15.95 -9.64 -0.62
C GLY A 681 17.16 -10.06 0.22
N CYS A 682 17.71 -9.11 0.97
CA CYS A 682 18.86 -9.36 1.83
C CYS A 682 18.46 -9.36 3.30
N LEU A 683 19.10 -10.21 4.10
CA LEU A 683 18.95 -10.23 5.54
C LEU A 683 20.29 -10.53 6.23
N THR A 684 20.36 -10.19 7.50
CA THR A 684 21.54 -10.43 8.32
C THR A 684 21.45 -11.83 8.93
N ILE A 685 22.45 -12.65 8.69
CA ILE A 685 22.58 -13.98 9.32
C ILE A 685 23.98 -14.14 9.90
N PRO A 686 24.13 -14.93 10.96
CA PRO A 686 25.45 -15.33 11.45
C PRO A 686 26.17 -16.19 10.40
N GLU A 687 27.45 -15.90 10.16
CA GLU A 687 28.29 -16.67 9.23
C GLU A 687 29.05 -17.79 9.95
N ARG A 688 29.42 -17.53 11.20
CA ARG A 688 30.14 -18.48 12.03
C ARG A 688 29.88 -18.16 13.50
N ARG A 689 30.14 -19.14 14.36
CA ARG A 689 30.24 -18.95 15.80
C ARG A 689 31.70 -18.79 16.26
N THR A 690 31.88 -17.94 17.24
CA THR A 690 33.15 -17.69 17.88
C THR A 690 32.99 -17.98 19.38
N VAL A 691 33.94 -18.62 19.97
CA VAL A 691 33.99 -18.87 21.42
C VAL A 691 34.79 -17.75 22.05
N ILE A 692 34.15 -17.01 22.94
CA ILE A 692 34.82 -16.01 23.77
C ILE A 692 35.18 -16.69 25.10
N VAL A 693 36.48 -16.70 25.44
CA VAL A 693 36.94 -17.13 26.75
C VAL A 693 36.91 -15.93 27.69
N LYS A 694 36.08 -15.98 28.72
CA LYS A 694 35.98 -14.94 29.75
C LYS A 694 37.17 -14.96 30.68
N PRO A 695 37.48 -13.86 31.42
CA PRO A 695 38.59 -13.81 32.38
C PRO A 695 38.53 -14.86 33.49
N ASP A 696 37.32 -15.37 33.80
CA ASP A 696 37.11 -16.44 34.78
C ASP A 696 37.33 -17.86 34.23
N GLY A 697 37.74 -17.97 32.95
CA GLY A 697 37.95 -19.25 32.25
C GLY A 697 36.69 -19.88 31.69
N SER A 698 35.51 -19.29 31.91
CA SER A 698 34.26 -19.73 31.28
C SER A 698 34.22 -19.36 29.79
N THR A 699 33.51 -20.15 29.02
CA THR A 699 33.37 -19.90 27.56
C THR A 699 31.96 -19.46 27.22
N GLU A 700 31.87 -18.48 26.37
CA GLU A 700 30.58 -18.01 25.80
C GLU A 700 30.63 -18.12 24.27
N GLU A 701 29.66 -18.83 23.71
CA GLU A 701 29.51 -18.87 22.26
C GLU A 701 28.77 -17.60 21.79
N THR A 702 29.37 -16.90 20.87
CA THR A 702 28.74 -15.73 20.22
C THR A 702 28.69 -15.87 18.70
N ASP A 703 27.68 -15.31 18.08
CA ASP A 703 27.53 -15.32 16.64
C ASP A 703 28.39 -14.22 16.00
N TYR A 704 29.17 -14.59 14.98
CA TYR A 704 29.94 -13.66 14.18
C TYR A 704 29.17 -13.26 12.93
N ILE A 705 28.96 -11.97 12.75
CA ILE A 705 28.27 -11.34 11.62
C ILE A 705 29.26 -10.38 10.95
N SER A 706 29.63 -10.63 9.68
CA SER A 706 30.60 -9.80 8.95
C SER A 706 30.05 -8.45 8.51
N GLY A 707 28.75 -8.35 8.38
CA GLY A 707 28.08 -7.13 7.93
C GLY A 707 26.57 -7.24 7.92
N ARG A 708 25.91 -6.11 7.85
CA ARG A 708 24.46 -6.04 7.81
C ARG A 708 23.92 -6.46 6.44
N ASN A 709 22.84 -7.26 6.43
CA ASN A 709 22.22 -7.79 5.19
C ASN A 709 23.21 -8.56 4.30
N ASN A 710 24.07 -9.37 4.94
CA ASN A 710 25.16 -10.14 4.33
C ASN A 710 24.68 -11.35 3.50
N TYR A 711 23.45 -11.78 3.69
CA TYR A 711 22.89 -12.93 3.00
C TYR A 711 21.73 -12.54 2.07
N ARG A 712 21.76 -13.03 0.82
CA ARG A 712 20.67 -12.87 -0.14
C ARG A 712 19.80 -14.13 -0.16
N LEU A 713 18.49 -13.93 0.05
CA LEU A 713 17.50 -15.00 -0.04
C LEU A 713 17.47 -15.63 -1.45
N PRO A 714 17.08 -16.91 -1.58
CA PRO A 714 16.80 -17.50 -2.86
C PRO A 714 15.73 -16.72 -3.65
N ALA A 715 15.74 -16.89 -4.98
CA ALA A 715 14.74 -16.27 -5.84
C ALA A 715 13.34 -16.82 -5.54
N THR A 716 12.35 -15.97 -5.75
CA THR A 716 10.93 -16.28 -5.62
C THR A 716 10.28 -16.23 -7.00
N HIS A 717 9.46 -17.23 -7.32
CA HIS A 717 8.65 -17.23 -8.54
C HIS A 717 7.30 -17.91 -8.28
N ARG A 718 6.26 -17.46 -8.98
CA ARG A 718 4.90 -17.96 -8.77
C ARG A 718 4.02 -17.66 -9.98
N LEU A 719 3.18 -18.60 -10.32
CA LEU A 719 2.10 -18.45 -11.29
C LEU A 719 0.74 -18.50 -10.56
N ASN A 720 -0.09 -17.49 -10.77
CA ASN A 720 -1.49 -17.50 -10.37
C ASN A 720 -2.36 -17.54 -11.62
N ILE A 721 -3.45 -18.31 -11.58
CA ILE A 721 -4.40 -18.45 -12.68
C ILE A 721 -5.80 -18.30 -12.10
N GLY A 722 -6.67 -17.58 -12.79
CA GLY A 722 -8.07 -17.45 -12.44
C GLY A 722 -8.97 -17.54 -13.68
N VAL A 723 -10.08 -18.23 -13.55
CA VAL A 723 -11.09 -18.37 -14.60
C VAL A 723 -12.42 -17.85 -14.07
N ASN A 724 -13.03 -16.92 -14.81
CA ASN A 724 -14.35 -16.39 -14.53
C ASN A 724 -15.38 -17.03 -15.48
N PHE A 725 -16.45 -17.56 -14.88
CA PHE A 725 -17.63 -18.05 -15.59
C PHE A 725 -18.78 -17.06 -15.37
N ASN A 726 -19.10 -16.29 -16.39
CA ASN A 726 -20.09 -15.21 -16.34
C ASN A 726 -21.44 -15.70 -16.94
N LYS A 727 -22.54 -15.37 -16.26
CA LYS A 727 -23.89 -15.66 -16.75
C LYS A 727 -24.80 -14.45 -16.54
N LYS A 728 -25.30 -13.87 -17.63
CA LYS A 728 -26.36 -12.86 -17.58
C LYS A 728 -27.64 -13.46 -17.04
N THR A 729 -28.32 -12.77 -16.13
CA THR A 729 -29.62 -13.11 -15.56
C THR A 729 -30.61 -12.00 -15.84
N LYS A 730 -31.90 -12.21 -15.54
CA LYS A 730 -32.98 -11.22 -15.75
C LYS A 730 -32.67 -9.88 -15.03
N HIS A 731 -32.04 -9.94 -13.85
CA HIS A 731 -31.82 -8.76 -13.00
C HIS A 731 -30.35 -8.47 -12.72
N GLY A 732 -29.40 -9.03 -13.49
CA GLY A 732 -27.98 -8.79 -13.26
C GLY A 732 -27.05 -9.85 -13.86
N MET A 733 -25.90 -10.01 -13.31
CA MET A 733 -24.85 -10.94 -13.75
C MET A 733 -24.34 -11.77 -12.60
N ARG A 734 -24.23 -13.09 -12.80
CA ARG A 734 -23.56 -14.04 -11.89
C ARG A 734 -22.18 -14.34 -12.44
N THR A 735 -21.19 -14.36 -11.56
CA THR A 735 -19.82 -14.74 -11.89
C THR A 735 -19.34 -15.77 -10.87
N TRP A 736 -18.89 -16.92 -11.34
CA TRP A 736 -18.08 -17.86 -10.57
C TRP A 736 -16.63 -17.64 -10.95
N ASN A 737 -15.79 -17.33 -9.98
CA ASN A 737 -14.34 -17.29 -10.14
C ASN A 737 -13.74 -18.55 -9.51
N ILE A 738 -12.94 -19.28 -10.28
CA ILE A 738 -12.13 -20.40 -9.80
C ILE A 738 -10.69 -20.03 -10.03
N SER A 739 -9.88 -20.02 -8.99
CA SER A 739 -8.48 -19.60 -9.12
C SER A 739 -7.52 -20.49 -8.36
N LEU A 740 -6.29 -20.51 -8.83
CA LEU A 740 -5.15 -21.20 -8.24
C LEU A 740 -4.07 -20.17 -7.93
N TYR A 741 -3.78 -19.98 -6.67
CA TYR A 741 -2.58 -19.29 -6.23
C TYR A 741 -1.42 -20.27 -6.24
N ASN A 742 -0.25 -19.84 -6.76
CA ASN A 742 0.95 -20.66 -6.84
C ASN A 742 0.68 -22.01 -7.56
N ALA A 743 0.15 -21.93 -8.79
CA ALA A 743 -0.41 -23.04 -9.54
C ALA A 743 0.55 -24.23 -9.74
N TYR A 744 1.86 -24.03 -9.77
CA TYR A 744 2.86 -25.09 -9.84
C TYR A 744 3.56 -25.37 -8.50
N ASN A 745 2.98 -24.89 -7.39
CA ASN A 745 3.40 -25.17 -6.02
C ASN A 745 4.90 -24.89 -5.76
N ALA A 746 5.38 -23.72 -6.21
CA ALA A 746 6.75 -23.29 -5.93
C ALA A 746 6.96 -23.14 -4.41
N MET A 747 8.01 -23.76 -3.89
CA MET A 747 8.38 -23.73 -2.48
C MET A 747 9.22 -22.48 -2.18
N ASN A 748 8.60 -21.32 -2.28
CA ASN A 748 9.26 -20.04 -2.07
C ASN A 748 9.66 -19.83 -0.59
N PRO A 749 10.81 -19.20 -0.30
CA PRO A 749 11.24 -18.95 1.07
C PRO A 749 10.45 -17.80 1.69
N ASN A 750 9.48 -18.10 2.57
CA ASN A 750 8.75 -17.09 3.32
C ASN A 750 9.46 -16.72 4.64
N LEU A 751 10.12 -17.68 5.26
CA LEU A 751 10.91 -17.46 6.46
C LEU A 751 12.23 -18.23 6.33
N VAL A 752 13.31 -17.57 6.72
CA VAL A 752 14.64 -18.19 6.81
C VAL A 752 15.15 -18.02 8.21
N TYR A 753 15.63 -19.11 8.80
CA TYR A 753 16.19 -19.13 10.14
C TYR A 753 17.37 -20.09 10.22
N THR A 754 18.23 -19.86 11.18
CA THR A 754 19.33 -20.76 11.50
C THR A 754 18.89 -21.78 12.52
N LYS A 755 19.25 -23.05 12.29
CA LYS A 755 19.02 -24.13 13.25
C LYS A 755 20.34 -24.83 13.52
N ARG A 756 20.63 -25.06 14.79
CA ARG A 756 21.72 -25.95 15.21
C ARG A 756 21.29 -27.40 14.97
N VAL A 757 22.13 -28.16 14.32
CA VAL A 757 21.96 -29.60 14.12
C VAL A 757 23.15 -30.28 14.75
N ASP A 758 22.89 -31.06 15.78
CA ASP A 758 23.89 -31.92 16.40
C ASP A 758 23.89 -33.24 15.62
N GLU A 759 25.01 -33.55 14.98
CA GLU A 759 25.18 -34.83 14.26
C GLU A 759 25.82 -35.81 15.22
N VAL A 760 25.17 -36.95 15.44
CA VAL A 760 25.76 -38.11 16.10
C VAL A 760 26.46 -38.91 15.04
N SER A 761 27.79 -38.95 15.07
CA SER A 761 28.55 -39.66 14.04
C SER A 761 28.66 -41.16 14.32
N GLU A 762 28.65 -41.55 15.58
CA GLU A 762 28.80 -42.95 15.98
C GLU A 762 28.14 -43.20 17.32
N ILE A 763 27.40 -44.31 17.43
CA ILE A 763 26.87 -44.83 18.68
C ILE A 763 27.46 -46.22 18.87
N SER A 764 28.31 -46.38 19.90
CA SER A 764 28.83 -47.67 20.30
C SER A 764 27.94 -48.29 21.40
N VAL A 765 27.60 -49.53 21.24
CA VAL A 765 26.81 -50.30 22.21
C VAL A 765 27.60 -51.52 22.69
N ASP A 766 27.42 -51.94 23.95
CA ASP A 766 28.00 -53.16 24.49
C ASP A 766 27.24 -54.45 24.05
N GLU A 767 27.73 -55.59 24.45
CA GLU A 767 27.13 -56.88 24.12
C GLU A 767 25.70 -57.05 24.69
N ASN A 768 25.29 -56.21 25.62
CA ASN A 768 23.97 -56.19 26.26
C ASN A 768 23.03 -55.10 25.66
N GLY A 769 23.49 -54.35 24.66
CA GLY A 769 22.71 -53.32 23.99
C GLY A 769 22.72 -51.96 24.71
N HIS A 770 23.59 -51.77 25.72
CA HIS A 770 23.72 -50.47 26.39
C HIS A 770 24.64 -49.54 25.58
N ILE A 771 24.27 -48.27 25.45
CA ILE A 771 25.10 -47.25 24.80
C ILE A 771 26.33 -47.00 25.65
N THR A 772 27.51 -47.31 25.12
CA THR A 772 28.80 -47.15 25.79
C THR A 772 29.51 -45.86 25.36
N GLN A 773 29.30 -45.42 24.15
CA GLN A 773 29.91 -44.21 23.63
C GLN A 773 28.98 -43.54 22.60
N ILE A 774 28.87 -42.21 22.67
CA ILE A 774 28.24 -41.39 21.63
C ILE A 774 29.31 -40.41 21.14
N VAL A 775 29.76 -40.56 19.91
CA VAL A 775 30.65 -39.58 19.27
C VAL A 775 29.76 -38.55 18.59
N ARG A 776 29.88 -37.34 19.06
CA ARG A 776 29.18 -36.20 18.47
C ARG A 776 30.15 -35.41 17.61
N GLU A 777 29.77 -35.15 16.36
CA GLU A 777 30.46 -34.15 15.56
C GLU A 777 30.16 -32.73 16.09
N PRO A 778 31.07 -31.75 15.87
CA PRO A 778 30.79 -30.38 16.19
C PRO A 778 29.45 -29.96 15.56
N SER A 779 28.56 -29.41 16.36
CA SER A 779 27.25 -28.99 15.89
C SER A 779 27.37 -27.99 14.73
N LYS A 780 26.64 -28.24 13.67
CA LYS A 780 26.62 -27.39 12.47
C LYS A 780 25.43 -26.47 12.53
N THR A 781 25.62 -25.18 12.23
CA THR A 781 24.55 -24.25 12.02
C THR A 781 24.10 -24.34 10.56
N VAL A 782 22.86 -24.79 10.34
CA VAL A 782 22.27 -24.89 8.99
C VAL A 782 21.20 -23.79 8.81
N ILE A 783 21.15 -23.24 7.61
CA ILE A 783 20.11 -22.29 7.21
C ILE A 783 18.90 -23.09 6.73
N LYS A 784 17.78 -22.94 7.43
CA LYS A 784 16.50 -23.57 7.03
C LYS A 784 15.56 -22.53 6.45
N LYS A 785 14.81 -22.93 5.44
CA LYS A 785 13.71 -22.14 4.87
C LYS A 785 12.37 -22.76 5.23
N ARG A 786 11.38 -21.93 5.51
CA ARG A 786 9.98 -22.34 5.70
C ARG A 786 9.13 -21.69 4.61
N THR A 787 8.32 -22.48 3.93
CA THR A 787 7.32 -22.05 2.97
C THR A 787 5.97 -22.05 3.67
N ILE A 788 5.20 -20.96 3.54
CA ILE A 788 3.90 -20.77 4.20
C ILE A 788 2.76 -20.87 3.18
N LEU A 789 2.99 -20.48 1.91
CA LEU A 789 1.97 -20.36 0.89
C LEU A 789 2.19 -21.38 -0.24
N PRO A 790 1.64 -22.62 -0.10
CA PRO A 790 1.67 -23.65 -1.16
C PRO A 790 0.70 -23.29 -2.30
N CYS A 791 0.40 -24.26 -3.17
CA CYS A 791 -0.71 -24.15 -4.12
C CYS A 791 -2.04 -24.07 -3.36
N ILE A 792 -2.78 -22.98 -3.55
CA ILE A 792 -4.05 -22.73 -2.86
C ILE A 792 -5.15 -22.55 -3.90
N PRO A 793 -6.07 -23.51 -4.05
CA PRO A 793 -7.29 -23.35 -4.85
C PRO A 793 -8.28 -22.46 -4.12
N SER A 794 -9.06 -21.69 -4.89
CA SER A 794 -10.11 -20.86 -4.34
C SER A 794 -11.29 -20.70 -5.27
N VAL A 795 -12.47 -20.47 -4.68
CA VAL A 795 -13.71 -20.25 -5.38
C VAL A 795 -14.40 -19.02 -4.80
N THR A 796 -14.87 -18.14 -5.67
CA THR A 796 -15.66 -16.97 -5.28
C THR A 796 -16.90 -16.87 -6.16
N TYR A 797 -18.05 -16.62 -5.54
CA TYR A 797 -19.31 -16.33 -6.22
C TYR A 797 -19.64 -14.85 -6.09
N THR A 798 -19.92 -14.19 -7.20
CA THR A 798 -20.33 -12.78 -7.22
C THR A 798 -21.64 -12.62 -8.01
N TYR A 799 -22.59 -11.91 -7.42
CA TYR A 799 -23.81 -11.47 -8.08
C TYR A 799 -23.87 -9.95 -8.14
N ARG A 800 -23.97 -9.41 -9.35
CA ARG A 800 -24.14 -7.96 -9.61
C ARG A 800 -25.53 -7.71 -10.14
N PHE A 801 -26.26 -6.74 -9.59
CA PHE A 801 -27.65 -6.39 -9.95
C PHE A 801 -27.82 -4.90 -10.22
#